data_9cd48169b1f8b66fe151f68ec721e5d7
#
_entry.id   9cd48169b1f8b66fe151f68ec721e5d7
#
_cell.length_a   1.000
_cell.length_b   1.000
_cell.length_c   1.000
_cell.angle_alpha   90.00
_cell.angle_beta   90.00
_cell.angle_gamma   90.00
#
_symmetry.space_group_name_H-M   'P 1'
#
loop_
_entity.id
_entity.type
_entity.pdbx_description
1 polymer ?
#
loop_
_entity_poly.entity_id
_entity_poly.type
_entity_poly.pdbx_seq_one_letter_code
_entity_poly.pdbx_strand_id
1 'polypeptide(L)'
;MKIIKRNGSEADFDLNKIVVAVSKANAACRKEELTQSQIVEIAEYVEFKMSKANRALSVEEIQDIVENQIMAQGAFEVARLYVKYRYNRSLIRKANTTDNQILSLIECNNEEVKQENSNKNPTVNSVQRDYMAGEVSKDITKRILLPQDIVDAHEQGLIHFHDADYFAQHMHNCDLVNLEDMLQNGTVISETMIEKPHSFSTACNIATQIIAQVASSQYGGQSISLSHLAPFVDVSRKKIKKQVESEIDELGITMTEEQIVKLTEKRLRDEVSRGVQTIQYQVVTLLTTNGQAPFVTVFMYLNEAKNEQEKKDLALIIEETLKQRIQGVKNEDGVWITQAFPKLIYVLEEDNIKEGSSYFYLTELAAKCTAKRMVPDYISEKVMKQLKGDVYTCMGCRSFLTPDRFTDKGIGNIANAKNYDPSKHKYYGRFNQGVVTINLVDVACSSGGDMTKFWKIFDERLDLCYRALMCRHNRLKGTLSDAAPILWQHGALARLKKGEKIDKLLYDGYSTISLGYAGLYECTKYMTGKSHTDPEGKPFALHVMEHMNEACDRWKQETNIDFSIYGTPLESTTYKFAKCLQKRFGKIPGVTDRNYITNSYHVHVAEKIDAFTKLKFESEFQRLSPGGAISYVEVPNMQNNIPAVLQVMKYIYENIMYAELNTKSDYCQCCGYDGEIQIVENEDGKLIWRCPKCGNEDQDKMNVARRTCGYIGTQFWNQGRTQEIKERVLHL
;
A
#
# COMPACT_ATOMS: atom_id res chain seq x y z
N MET A 1 27.27 23.62 29.97
CA MET A 1 25.91 23.57 29.39
C MET A 1 25.88 22.55 28.27
N LYS A 2 24.79 21.78 28.12
CA LYS A 2 24.63 20.75 27.05
C LYS A 2 23.81 21.31 25.90
N ILE A 3 24.14 20.89 24.70
CA ILE A 3 23.41 21.15 23.46
C ILE A 3 23.00 19.84 22.83
N ILE A 4 21.91 19.84 22.08
CA ILE A 4 21.49 18.68 21.27
C ILE A 4 22.06 18.86 19.87
N LYS A 5 22.96 17.95 19.49
CA LYS A 5 23.46 17.87 18.11
C LYS A 5 22.34 17.43 17.15
N ARG A 6 22.52 17.67 15.84
CA ARG A 6 21.57 17.25 14.80
C ARG A 6 21.27 15.76 14.74
N ASN A 7 22.22 14.92 15.20
CA ASN A 7 22.03 13.48 15.31
C ASN A 7 21.32 13.04 16.63
N GLY A 8 20.82 14.00 17.39
CA GLY A 8 20.15 13.76 18.67
C GLY A 8 21.07 13.52 19.87
N SER A 9 22.40 13.42 19.68
CA SER A 9 23.33 13.25 20.80
C SER A 9 23.60 14.57 21.53
N GLU A 10 23.83 14.50 22.84
CA GLU A 10 24.25 15.65 23.63
C GLU A 10 25.76 15.91 23.49
N ALA A 11 26.13 17.19 23.54
CA ALA A 11 27.51 17.63 23.59
C ALA A 11 27.64 18.89 24.47
N ASP A 12 28.87 19.18 24.89
CA ASP A 12 29.13 20.43 25.59
C ASP A 12 29.06 21.63 24.65
N PHE A 13 28.48 22.72 25.15
CA PHE A 13 28.41 23.99 24.46
C PHE A 13 29.82 24.62 24.37
N ASP A 14 30.15 25.11 23.18
CA ASP A 14 31.44 25.77 22.90
C ASP A 14 31.16 27.12 22.25
N LEU A 15 31.32 28.20 23.04
CA LEU A 15 31.11 29.58 22.65
C LEU A 15 32.00 30.00 21.45
N ASN A 16 33.22 29.49 21.38
CA ASN A 16 34.16 29.81 20.32
C ASN A 16 33.65 29.38 18.93
N LYS A 17 32.83 28.38 18.84
CA LYS A 17 32.22 27.97 17.56
C LYS A 17 31.30 29.03 17.00
N ILE A 18 30.60 29.78 17.86
CA ILE A 18 29.76 30.90 17.45
C ILE A 18 30.62 32.05 17.01
N VAL A 19 31.62 32.44 17.81
CA VAL A 19 32.56 33.51 17.48
C VAL A 19 33.21 33.27 16.11
N VAL A 20 33.74 32.07 15.88
CA VAL A 20 34.36 31.71 14.60
C VAL A 20 33.36 31.75 13.43
N ALA A 21 32.13 31.30 13.64
CA ALA A 21 31.12 31.26 12.57
C ALA A 21 30.68 32.69 12.17
N VAL A 22 30.43 33.56 13.15
CA VAL A 22 30.06 34.96 12.91
C VAL A 22 31.23 35.75 12.32
N SER A 23 32.46 35.57 12.83
CA SER A 23 33.67 36.21 12.28
C SER A 23 33.87 35.87 10.80
N LYS A 24 33.68 34.62 10.41
CA LYS A 24 33.75 34.18 8.99
C LYS A 24 32.69 34.85 8.12
N ALA A 25 31.46 35.00 8.61
CA ALA A 25 30.43 35.72 7.89
C ALA A 25 30.73 37.21 7.75
N ASN A 26 31.25 37.84 8.82
CA ASN A 26 31.67 39.25 8.83
C ASN A 26 32.83 39.54 7.87
N ALA A 27 33.85 38.69 7.88
CA ALA A 27 35.00 38.77 6.95
C ALA A 27 34.62 38.53 5.47
N ALA A 28 33.50 37.88 5.20
CA ALA A 28 33.00 37.67 3.84
C ALA A 28 32.20 38.86 3.29
N CYS A 29 31.90 39.87 4.10
CA CYS A 29 31.24 41.09 3.69
C CYS A 29 32.19 41.99 2.89
N ARG A 30 31.66 42.82 1.98
CA ARG A 30 32.48 43.83 1.28
C ARG A 30 33.13 44.82 2.23
N LYS A 31 32.48 45.11 3.35
CA LYS A 31 32.97 45.91 4.47
C LYS A 31 32.49 45.23 5.74
N GLU A 32 33.40 45.01 6.69
CA GLU A 32 33.03 44.43 7.97
C GLU A 32 32.02 45.33 8.70
N GLU A 33 30.88 44.76 9.09
CA GLU A 33 29.80 45.47 9.80
C GLU A 33 29.87 45.29 11.31
N LEU A 34 30.54 44.25 11.80
CA LEU A 34 30.70 43.94 13.21
C LEU A 34 32.15 44.07 13.67
N THR A 35 32.33 44.69 14.81
CA THR A 35 33.62 44.66 15.53
C THR A 35 33.80 43.36 16.27
N GLN A 36 35.03 42.99 16.61
CA GLN A 36 35.33 41.77 17.38
C GLN A 36 34.58 41.73 18.73
N SER A 37 34.42 42.92 19.39
CA SER A 37 33.66 43.02 20.64
C SER A 37 32.19 42.67 20.44
N GLN A 38 31.55 43.14 19.38
CA GLN A 38 30.16 42.83 19.05
C GLN A 38 29.96 41.32 18.72
N ILE A 39 30.94 40.73 18.07
CA ILE A 39 30.90 39.26 17.76
C ILE A 39 30.93 38.44 19.05
N VAL A 40 31.77 38.84 20.01
CA VAL A 40 31.85 38.17 21.32
C VAL A 40 30.53 38.39 22.10
N GLU A 41 29.99 39.60 22.08
CA GLU A 41 28.72 39.95 22.72
C GLU A 41 27.55 39.12 22.19
N ILE A 42 27.50 38.86 20.88
CA ILE A 42 26.52 37.96 20.27
C ILE A 42 26.65 36.54 20.84
N ALA A 43 27.86 36.02 20.95
CA ALA A 43 28.10 34.69 21.47
C ALA A 43 27.76 34.58 22.98
N GLU A 44 28.10 35.58 23.79
CA GLU A 44 27.74 35.67 25.20
C GLU A 44 26.22 35.74 25.39
N TYR A 45 25.51 36.47 24.53
CA TYR A 45 24.05 36.52 24.56
C TYR A 45 23.41 35.16 24.31
N VAL A 46 23.96 34.38 23.39
CA VAL A 46 23.49 33.00 23.15
C VAL A 46 23.70 32.15 24.38
N GLU A 47 24.88 32.24 25.02
CA GLU A 47 25.18 31.52 26.28
C GLU A 47 24.22 31.94 27.41
N PHE A 48 23.92 33.24 27.52
CA PHE A 48 22.91 33.71 28.46
C PHE A 48 21.52 33.19 28.19
N LYS A 49 21.06 33.11 26.94
CA LYS A 49 19.78 32.50 26.58
C LYS A 49 19.73 31.02 26.90
N MET A 50 20.82 30.33 26.64
CA MET A 50 20.93 28.90 26.98
C MET A 50 20.88 28.65 28.49
N SER A 51 21.54 29.52 29.30
CA SER A 51 21.52 29.39 30.76
C SER A 51 20.12 29.59 31.38
N LYS A 52 19.25 30.32 30.68
CA LYS A 52 17.85 30.55 31.08
C LYS A 52 16.89 29.51 30.59
N ALA A 53 17.31 28.67 29.64
CA ALA A 53 16.46 27.57 29.13
C ALA A 53 16.48 26.40 30.14
N ASN A 54 15.31 25.88 30.49
CA ASN A 54 15.18 24.72 31.39
C ASN A 54 15.51 23.38 30.72
N ARG A 55 16.15 23.43 29.56
CA ARG A 55 16.52 22.26 28.74
C ARG A 55 17.74 22.55 27.87
N ALA A 56 18.37 21.50 27.36
CA ALA A 56 19.35 21.60 26.30
C ALA A 56 18.69 22.15 25.01
N LEU A 57 19.30 23.17 24.39
CA LEU A 57 18.84 23.68 23.09
C LEU A 57 19.48 22.90 21.94
N SER A 58 18.74 22.76 20.86
CA SER A 58 19.27 22.18 19.61
C SER A 58 20.21 23.18 18.91
N VAL A 59 21.10 22.63 18.07
CA VAL A 59 21.99 23.45 17.24
C VAL A 59 21.20 24.43 16.35
N GLU A 60 20.01 24.03 15.88
CA GLU A 60 19.17 24.87 15.04
C GLU A 60 18.61 26.08 15.84
N GLU A 61 18.08 25.85 17.05
CA GLU A 61 17.61 26.92 17.93
C GLU A 61 18.73 27.90 18.29
N ILE A 62 19.94 27.39 18.53
CA ILE A 62 21.11 28.23 18.79
C ILE A 62 21.42 29.08 17.57
N GLN A 63 21.39 28.54 16.37
CA GLN A 63 21.64 29.27 15.13
C GLN A 63 20.59 30.35 14.87
N ASP A 64 19.31 30.09 15.19
CA ASP A 64 18.24 31.08 15.09
C ASP A 64 18.48 32.28 16.08
N ILE A 65 18.95 31.99 17.29
CA ILE A 65 19.33 33.05 18.25
C ILE A 65 20.49 33.86 17.71
N VAL A 66 21.52 33.26 17.13
CA VAL A 66 22.66 33.93 16.51
C VAL A 66 22.21 34.87 15.38
N GLU A 67 21.39 34.36 14.45
CA GLU A 67 20.83 35.13 13.33
C GLU A 67 20.08 36.39 13.81
N ASN A 68 19.19 36.20 14.79
CA ASN A 68 18.41 37.27 15.36
C ASN A 68 19.32 38.34 16.05
N GLN A 69 20.41 37.92 16.72
CA GLN A 69 21.35 38.86 17.36
C GLN A 69 22.21 39.60 16.34
N ILE A 70 22.66 38.97 15.26
CA ILE A 70 23.35 39.66 14.17
C ILE A 70 22.45 40.76 13.57
N MET A 71 21.16 40.46 13.34
CA MET A 71 20.19 41.44 12.85
C MET A 71 19.94 42.58 13.87
N ALA A 72 19.87 42.24 15.17
CA ALA A 72 19.68 43.23 16.23
C ALA A 72 20.84 44.22 16.37
N GLN A 73 22.07 43.83 15.99
CA GLN A 73 23.23 44.69 15.89
C GLN A 73 23.22 45.56 14.61
N GLY A 74 22.22 45.47 13.76
CA GLY A 74 22.10 46.17 12.48
C GLY A 74 23.01 45.67 11.36
N ALA A 75 23.67 44.54 11.54
CA ALA A 75 24.62 43.93 10.59
C ALA A 75 23.88 43.05 9.58
N PHE A 76 23.10 43.65 8.71
CA PHE A 76 22.19 42.92 7.81
C PHE A 76 22.91 42.14 6.68
N GLU A 77 24.07 42.62 6.21
CA GLU A 77 24.87 41.91 5.22
C GLU A 77 25.49 40.66 5.84
N VAL A 78 26.02 40.77 7.05
CA VAL A 78 26.54 39.64 7.84
C VAL A 78 25.45 38.62 8.09
N ALA A 79 24.25 39.04 8.53
CA ALA A 79 23.12 38.15 8.75
C ALA A 79 22.76 37.39 7.47
N ARG A 80 22.66 38.08 6.33
CA ARG A 80 22.35 37.45 5.03
C ARG A 80 23.40 36.41 4.61
N LEU A 81 24.67 36.73 4.80
CA LEU A 81 25.77 35.81 4.50
C LEU A 81 25.80 34.59 5.45
N TYR A 82 25.51 34.81 6.72
CA TYR A 82 25.41 33.77 7.74
C TYR A 82 24.27 32.78 7.39
N VAL A 83 23.08 33.30 7.08
CA VAL A 83 21.91 32.48 6.63
C VAL A 83 22.23 31.71 5.35
N LYS A 84 22.83 32.40 4.35
CA LYS A 84 23.24 31.76 3.08
C LYS A 84 24.27 30.64 3.31
N TYR A 85 25.25 30.88 4.17
CA TYR A 85 26.25 29.86 4.55
C TYR A 85 25.59 28.66 5.25
N ARG A 86 24.71 28.93 6.22
CA ARG A 86 23.92 27.91 6.91
C ARG A 86 23.11 27.07 5.93
N TYR A 87 22.41 27.71 5.01
CA TYR A 87 21.63 27.06 3.97
C TYR A 87 22.50 26.20 3.06
N ASN A 88 23.60 26.71 2.54
CA ASN A 88 24.52 25.96 1.69
C ASN A 88 25.12 24.76 2.42
N ARG A 89 25.49 24.89 3.67
CA ARG A 89 25.98 23.78 4.50
C ARG A 89 24.90 22.75 4.77
N SER A 90 23.66 23.16 4.89
CA SER A 90 22.52 22.24 4.99
C SER A 90 22.32 21.45 3.70
N LEU A 91 22.40 22.11 2.54
CA LEU A 91 22.33 21.46 1.23
C LEU A 91 23.46 20.43 1.02
N ILE A 92 24.72 20.82 1.31
CA ILE A 92 25.89 19.93 1.21
C ILE A 92 25.72 18.71 2.12
N ARG A 93 25.23 18.89 3.34
CA ARG A 93 24.98 17.77 4.24
C ARG A 93 23.86 16.85 3.76
N LYS A 94 22.78 17.40 3.19
CA LYS A 94 21.68 16.62 2.61
C LYS A 94 22.18 15.82 1.40
N ALA A 95 22.96 16.42 0.52
CA ALA A 95 23.58 15.75 -0.61
C ALA A 95 24.52 14.63 -0.15
N ASN A 96 25.42 14.88 0.79
CA ASN A 96 26.30 13.86 1.36
C ASN A 96 25.54 12.72 2.04
N THR A 97 24.34 12.99 2.60
CA THR A 97 23.49 11.94 3.17
C THR A 97 22.88 11.07 2.08
N THR A 98 22.44 11.65 0.98
CA THR A 98 21.91 10.93 -0.19
C THR A 98 22.99 10.09 -0.86
N ASP A 99 24.18 10.64 -1.07
CA ASP A 99 25.34 9.90 -1.61
C ASP A 99 25.71 8.70 -0.73
N ASN A 100 25.73 8.89 0.60
CA ASN A 100 26.01 7.81 1.54
C ASN A 100 24.91 6.73 1.53
N GLN A 101 23.64 7.10 1.37
CA GLN A 101 22.55 6.16 1.22
C GLN A 101 22.73 5.34 -0.06
N ILE A 102 23.03 5.99 -1.19
CA ILE A 102 23.26 5.32 -2.48
C ILE A 102 24.46 4.38 -2.38
N LEU A 103 25.57 4.82 -1.80
CA LEU A 103 26.77 3.96 -1.63
C LEU A 103 26.46 2.76 -0.74
N SER A 104 25.74 2.94 0.37
CA SER A 104 25.39 1.83 1.26
C SER A 104 24.42 0.82 0.59
N LEU A 105 23.60 1.27 -0.36
CA LEU A 105 22.79 0.39 -1.20
C LEU A 105 23.65 -0.45 -2.13
N ILE A 106 24.62 0.18 -2.81
CA ILE A 106 25.53 -0.50 -3.74
C ILE A 106 26.38 -1.55 -3.00
N GLU A 107 26.84 -1.23 -1.80
CA GLU A 107 27.63 -2.11 -0.94
C GLU A 107 26.80 -3.17 -0.19
N CYS A 108 25.47 -3.17 -0.37
CA CYS A 108 24.52 -4.08 0.29
C CYS A 108 24.58 -4.05 1.83
N ASN A 109 25.02 -2.95 2.43
CA ASN A 109 25.13 -2.80 3.90
C ASN A 109 24.07 -1.90 4.52
N ASN A 110 23.06 -1.48 3.76
CA ASN A 110 21.94 -0.68 4.23
C ASN A 110 20.82 -1.56 4.80
N GLU A 111 20.86 -1.82 6.10
CA GLU A 111 19.87 -2.65 6.79
C GLU A 111 18.47 -2.03 6.80
N GLU A 112 18.36 -0.71 6.77
CA GLU A 112 17.07 -0.01 6.78
C GLU A 112 16.31 -0.23 5.46
N VAL A 113 17.02 -0.15 4.33
CA VAL A 113 16.45 -0.40 2.99
C VAL A 113 16.14 -1.88 2.78
N LYS A 114 16.97 -2.79 3.27
CA LYS A 114 16.69 -4.23 3.20
C LYS A 114 15.35 -4.60 3.83
N GLN A 115 14.90 -3.84 4.83
CA GLN A 115 13.69 -4.09 5.60
C GLN A 115 12.51 -3.21 5.18
N GLU A 116 12.66 -2.35 4.18
CA GLU A 116 11.61 -1.42 3.73
C GLU A 116 10.47 -2.17 3.02
N ASN A 117 10.82 -3.15 2.18
CA ASN A 117 9.84 -3.96 1.46
C ASN A 117 10.21 -5.44 1.51
N SER A 118 9.33 -6.26 2.08
CA SER A 118 9.56 -7.70 2.28
C SER A 118 9.64 -8.52 0.96
N ASN A 119 9.30 -7.94 -0.18
CA ASN A 119 9.29 -8.61 -1.47
C ASN A 119 10.33 -8.07 -2.48
N LYS A 120 11.19 -7.14 -2.06
CA LYS A 120 12.29 -6.59 -2.88
C LYS A 120 13.65 -7.07 -2.36
N ASN A 121 14.41 -7.78 -3.17
CA ASN A 121 15.76 -8.20 -2.80
C ASN A 121 16.81 -7.13 -3.20
N PRO A 122 17.37 -6.37 -2.25
CA PRO A 122 18.29 -5.26 -2.54
C PRO A 122 19.67 -5.69 -3.08
N THR A 123 19.98 -6.98 -3.13
CA THR A 123 21.24 -7.46 -3.70
C THR A 123 21.18 -7.63 -5.21
N VAL A 124 19.99 -7.65 -5.80
CA VAL A 124 19.79 -7.81 -7.25
C VAL A 124 19.99 -6.48 -7.97
N ASN A 125 20.84 -6.44 -8.99
CA ASN A 125 21.22 -5.21 -9.69
C ASN A 125 20.06 -4.35 -10.20
N SER A 126 19.01 -4.96 -10.75
CA SER A 126 17.81 -4.23 -11.23
C SER A 126 17.04 -3.60 -10.07
N VAL A 127 16.97 -4.28 -8.93
CA VAL A 127 16.34 -3.77 -7.71
C VAL A 127 17.17 -2.62 -7.11
N GLN A 128 18.51 -2.75 -7.12
CA GLN A 128 19.40 -1.65 -6.67
C GLN A 128 19.19 -0.38 -7.50
N ARG A 129 19.03 -0.52 -8.82
CA ARG A 129 18.76 0.64 -9.69
C ARG A 129 17.45 1.35 -9.34
N ASP A 130 16.40 0.60 -9.03
CA ASP A 130 15.12 1.17 -8.59
C ASP A 130 15.29 1.89 -7.24
N TYR A 131 15.96 1.28 -6.27
CA TYR A 131 16.26 1.93 -4.99
C TYR A 131 17.12 3.19 -5.14
N MET A 132 18.13 3.17 -5.99
CA MET A 132 18.96 4.37 -6.26
C MET A 132 18.13 5.49 -6.87
N ALA A 133 17.27 5.19 -7.84
CA ALA A 133 16.33 6.14 -8.42
C ALA A 133 15.37 6.68 -7.35
N GLY A 134 14.87 5.80 -6.48
CA GLY A 134 14.02 6.15 -5.35
C GLY A 134 14.69 7.11 -4.37
N GLU A 135 15.96 6.88 -3.99
CA GLU A 135 16.69 7.79 -3.08
C GLU A 135 16.91 9.17 -3.70
N VAL A 136 17.24 9.24 -5.00
CA VAL A 136 17.33 10.52 -5.71
C VAL A 136 15.97 11.22 -5.74
N SER A 137 14.89 10.51 -6.02
CA SER A 137 13.53 11.06 -6.01
C SER A 137 13.13 11.54 -4.61
N LYS A 138 13.40 10.78 -3.55
CA LYS A 138 13.15 11.17 -2.15
C LYS A 138 13.87 12.49 -1.80
N ASP A 139 15.14 12.62 -2.18
CA ASP A 139 15.92 13.85 -1.95
C ASP A 139 15.31 15.06 -2.67
N ILE A 140 15.01 14.91 -3.97
CA ILE A 140 14.37 15.97 -4.76
C ILE A 140 13.02 16.35 -4.18
N THR A 141 12.20 15.35 -3.82
CA THR A 141 10.88 15.54 -3.24
C THR A 141 10.94 16.36 -1.96
N LYS A 142 11.82 15.98 -1.03
CA LYS A 142 11.95 16.64 0.28
C LYS A 142 12.64 18.00 0.20
N ARG A 143 13.59 18.17 -0.71
CA ARG A 143 14.41 19.36 -0.80
C ARG A 143 13.82 20.46 -1.68
N ILE A 144 13.04 20.07 -2.73
CA ILE A 144 12.61 20.99 -3.78
C ILE A 144 11.08 21.00 -3.97
N LEU A 145 10.44 19.81 -3.99
CA LEU A 145 9.06 19.70 -4.49
C LEU A 145 7.99 19.89 -3.43
N LEU A 146 8.27 19.56 -2.17
CA LEU A 146 7.33 19.71 -1.08
C LEU A 146 7.61 20.99 -0.26
N PRO A 147 6.56 21.65 0.27
CA PRO A 147 6.72 22.69 1.29
C PRO A 147 7.47 22.16 2.51
N GLN A 148 8.31 23.01 3.11
CA GLN A 148 9.19 22.59 4.21
C GLN A 148 8.41 22.10 5.45
N ASP A 149 7.29 22.71 5.77
CA ASP A 149 6.45 22.30 6.91
C ASP A 149 5.84 20.90 6.74
N ILE A 150 5.50 20.52 5.50
CA ILE A 150 5.07 19.15 5.16
C ILE A 150 6.23 18.17 5.30
N VAL A 151 7.42 18.54 4.85
CA VAL A 151 8.63 17.72 5.02
C VAL A 151 8.94 17.52 6.50
N ASP A 152 8.91 18.59 7.28
CA ASP A 152 9.18 18.54 8.72
C ASP A 152 8.14 17.68 9.46
N ALA A 153 6.86 17.81 9.11
CA ALA A 153 5.80 16.98 9.66
C ALA A 153 5.98 15.48 9.32
N HIS A 154 6.41 15.18 8.10
CA HIS A 154 6.74 13.80 7.67
C HIS A 154 7.95 13.23 8.43
N GLU A 155 9.02 14.02 8.57
CA GLU A 155 10.25 13.59 9.28
C GLU A 155 10.02 13.41 10.79
N GLN A 156 9.18 14.25 11.38
CA GLN A 156 8.81 14.16 12.79
C GLN A 156 7.77 13.06 13.08
N GLY A 157 7.18 12.46 12.04
CA GLY A 157 6.17 11.43 12.18
C GLY A 157 4.79 11.93 12.61
N LEU A 158 4.48 13.22 12.35
CA LEU A 158 3.12 13.75 12.56
C LEU A 158 2.17 13.23 11.49
N ILE A 159 2.68 13.14 10.28
CA ILE A 159 2.04 12.55 9.10
C ILE A 159 3.05 11.67 8.36
N HIS A 160 2.57 10.84 7.47
CA HIS A 160 3.41 10.12 6.51
C HIS A 160 2.98 10.43 5.08
N PHE A 161 3.88 11.06 4.34
CA PHE A 161 3.75 11.26 2.90
C PHE A 161 4.26 9.97 2.22
N HIS A 162 3.34 9.13 1.75
CA HIS A 162 3.69 7.82 1.16
C HIS A 162 4.44 7.98 -0.17
N ASP A 163 5.26 7.01 -0.52
CA ASP A 163 5.88 6.86 -1.84
C ASP A 163 6.56 8.14 -2.36
N ALA A 164 7.34 8.79 -1.48
CA ALA A 164 8.14 9.97 -1.84
C ALA A 164 9.23 9.65 -2.87
N ASP A 165 9.60 8.39 -2.99
CA ASP A 165 10.52 7.81 -3.96
C ASP A 165 9.98 7.80 -5.41
N TYR A 166 8.67 7.96 -5.59
CA TYR A 166 8.03 8.07 -6.91
C TYR A 166 7.41 9.45 -7.17
N PHE A 167 7.33 10.32 -6.15
CA PHE A 167 6.63 11.60 -6.25
C PHE A 167 7.25 12.58 -7.25
N ALA A 168 8.56 12.52 -7.47
CA ALA A 168 9.23 13.37 -8.46
C ALA A 168 8.70 13.14 -9.89
N GLN A 169 8.19 11.96 -10.19
CA GLN A 169 7.57 11.60 -11.47
C GLN A 169 6.07 11.89 -11.46
N HIS A 170 5.47 12.03 -12.66
CA HIS A 170 4.03 12.22 -12.83
C HIS A 170 3.30 10.87 -12.83
N MET A 171 3.36 10.15 -11.71
CA MET A 171 2.79 8.81 -11.54
C MET A 171 1.67 8.83 -10.51
N HIS A 172 0.64 8.01 -10.72
CA HIS A 172 -0.44 7.78 -9.77
C HIS A 172 -0.16 6.53 -8.92
N ASN A 173 -0.97 6.33 -7.88
CA ASN A 173 -0.81 5.20 -6.96
C ASN A 173 -1.40 3.90 -7.54
N CYS A 174 -2.61 3.54 -7.14
CA CYS A 174 -3.26 2.27 -7.49
C CYS A 174 -4.33 2.45 -8.57
N ASP A 175 -4.67 1.37 -9.27
CA ASP A 175 -5.67 1.41 -10.33
C ASP A 175 -6.50 0.12 -10.47
N LEU A 176 -7.66 0.26 -11.13
CA LEU A 176 -8.45 -0.84 -11.68
C LEU A 176 -8.30 -0.86 -13.19
N VAL A 177 -7.55 -1.82 -13.71
CA VAL A 177 -7.27 -1.94 -15.14
C VAL A 177 -8.54 -2.32 -15.91
N ASN A 178 -8.89 -1.54 -16.92
CA ASN A 178 -10.00 -1.86 -17.82
C ASN A 178 -9.57 -2.90 -18.87
N LEU A 179 -9.28 -4.10 -18.40
CA LEU A 179 -8.83 -5.20 -19.24
C LEU A 179 -9.90 -5.60 -20.26
N GLU A 180 -11.18 -5.42 -19.94
CA GLU A 180 -12.27 -5.66 -20.89
C GLU A 180 -12.15 -4.78 -22.13
N ASP A 181 -11.97 -3.46 -21.95
CA ASP A 181 -11.79 -2.54 -23.07
C ASP A 181 -10.57 -2.88 -23.92
N MET A 182 -9.45 -3.18 -23.27
CA MET A 182 -8.19 -3.49 -23.96
C MET A 182 -8.27 -4.77 -24.77
N LEU A 183 -8.89 -5.82 -24.24
CA LEU A 183 -9.02 -7.11 -24.93
C LEU A 183 -10.10 -7.09 -26.03
N GLN A 184 -11.23 -6.42 -25.78
CA GLN A 184 -12.33 -6.40 -26.77
C GLN A 184 -12.11 -5.43 -27.92
N ASN A 185 -11.40 -4.31 -27.67
CA ASN A 185 -11.20 -3.23 -28.65
C ASN A 185 -9.76 -3.11 -29.15
N GLY A 186 -8.87 -3.99 -28.70
CA GLY A 186 -7.45 -3.90 -28.96
C GLY A 186 -6.74 -2.84 -28.12
N THR A 187 -5.43 -2.92 -28.09
CA THR A 187 -4.54 -2.01 -27.34
C THR A 187 -3.21 -1.84 -28.08
N VAL A 188 -2.32 -1.03 -27.53
CA VAL A 188 -0.94 -0.89 -28.05
C VAL A 188 0.03 -1.12 -26.90
N ILE A 189 1.01 -2.00 -27.11
CA ILE A 189 2.08 -2.31 -26.15
C ILE A 189 3.42 -2.05 -26.85
N SER A 190 4.24 -1.18 -26.28
CA SER A 190 5.54 -0.83 -26.85
C SER A 190 5.46 -0.51 -28.37
N GLU A 191 4.53 0.40 -28.72
CA GLU A 191 4.27 0.85 -30.11
C GLU A 191 3.72 -0.25 -31.04
N THR A 192 3.47 -1.46 -30.54
CA THR A 192 2.93 -2.57 -31.32
C THR A 192 1.43 -2.72 -31.10
N MET A 193 0.68 -2.75 -32.20
CA MET A 193 -0.77 -2.97 -32.17
C MET A 193 -1.07 -4.41 -31.73
N ILE A 194 -1.93 -4.55 -30.73
CA ILE A 194 -2.43 -5.82 -30.23
C ILE A 194 -3.93 -5.86 -30.51
N GLU A 195 -4.31 -6.72 -31.44
CA GLU A 195 -5.71 -6.92 -31.80
C GLU A 195 -6.47 -7.75 -30.75
N LYS A 196 -7.79 -7.81 -30.88
CA LYS A 196 -8.65 -8.65 -30.06
C LYS A 196 -8.20 -10.13 -30.11
N PRO A 197 -7.99 -10.81 -29.00
CA PRO A 197 -7.57 -12.20 -28.96
C PRO A 197 -8.58 -13.16 -29.63
N HIS A 198 -8.07 -14.18 -30.29
CA HIS A 198 -8.84 -15.24 -30.93
C HIS A 198 -8.82 -16.56 -30.17
N SER A 199 -8.37 -16.55 -28.89
CA SER A 199 -8.41 -17.68 -27.98
C SER A 199 -8.24 -17.23 -26.54
N PHE A 200 -8.64 -18.07 -25.58
CA PHE A 200 -8.44 -17.84 -24.16
C PHE A 200 -6.95 -17.79 -23.80
N SER A 201 -6.14 -18.71 -24.33
CA SER A 201 -4.69 -18.72 -24.09
C SER A 201 -4.02 -17.43 -24.54
N THR A 202 -4.41 -16.91 -25.72
CA THR A 202 -3.88 -15.63 -26.22
C THR A 202 -4.34 -14.46 -25.35
N ALA A 203 -5.60 -14.45 -24.91
CA ALA A 203 -6.12 -13.43 -23.98
C ALA A 203 -5.34 -13.42 -22.66
N CYS A 204 -5.04 -14.56 -22.08
CA CYS A 204 -4.23 -14.69 -20.87
C CYS A 204 -2.80 -14.17 -21.07
N ASN A 205 -2.17 -14.49 -22.19
CA ASN A 205 -0.82 -14.00 -22.50
C ASN A 205 -0.81 -12.47 -22.66
N ILE A 206 -1.75 -11.90 -23.39
CA ILE A 206 -1.88 -10.45 -23.56
C ILE A 206 -2.16 -9.77 -22.22
N ALA A 207 -3.03 -10.35 -21.37
CA ALA A 207 -3.30 -9.84 -20.03
C ALA A 207 -2.03 -9.74 -19.18
N THR A 208 -1.12 -10.72 -19.26
CA THR A 208 0.15 -10.65 -18.50
C THR A 208 1.09 -9.57 -19.02
N GLN A 209 1.11 -9.33 -20.32
CA GLN A 209 1.88 -8.22 -20.91
C GLN A 209 1.31 -6.86 -20.49
N ILE A 210 -0.01 -6.71 -20.47
CA ILE A 210 -0.69 -5.52 -19.96
C ILE A 210 -0.33 -5.28 -18.50
N ILE A 211 -0.42 -6.31 -17.65
CA ILE A 211 -0.05 -6.26 -16.22
C ILE A 211 1.38 -5.75 -16.05
N ALA A 212 2.33 -6.25 -16.81
CA ALA A 212 3.73 -5.84 -16.75
C ALA A 212 3.93 -4.36 -17.14
N GLN A 213 3.27 -3.91 -18.20
CA GLN A 213 3.35 -2.52 -18.66
C GLN A 213 2.67 -1.53 -17.70
N VAL A 214 1.51 -1.89 -17.15
CA VAL A 214 0.82 -1.09 -16.14
C VAL A 214 1.68 -0.98 -14.88
N ALA A 215 2.21 -2.10 -14.37
CA ALA A 215 3.09 -2.11 -13.20
C ALA A 215 4.35 -1.26 -13.36
N SER A 216 4.83 -1.08 -14.60
CA SER A 216 5.97 -0.22 -14.91
C SER A 216 5.60 1.26 -15.09
N SER A 217 4.32 1.59 -15.10
CA SER A 217 3.81 2.94 -15.39
C SER A 217 3.11 3.62 -14.21
N GLN A 218 2.97 2.91 -13.08
CA GLN A 218 2.41 3.41 -11.81
C GLN A 218 3.22 2.82 -10.65
N TYR A 219 3.04 3.35 -9.43
CA TYR A 219 3.86 2.89 -8.29
C TYR A 219 3.09 2.06 -7.24
N GLY A 220 1.78 1.97 -7.34
CA GLY A 220 0.94 1.18 -6.42
C GLY A 220 0.58 -0.19 -6.96
N GLY A 221 -0.54 -0.71 -6.49
CA GLY A 221 -1.10 -1.98 -6.95
C GLY A 221 -2.15 -1.81 -8.03
N GLN A 222 -2.24 -2.78 -8.91
CA GLN A 222 -3.27 -2.87 -9.93
C GLN A 222 -4.20 -4.04 -9.67
N SER A 223 -5.45 -3.94 -10.13
CA SER A 223 -6.41 -5.05 -10.06
C SER A 223 -7.01 -5.34 -11.41
N ILE A 224 -7.17 -6.61 -11.72
CA ILE A 224 -7.86 -7.12 -12.89
C ILE A 224 -9.02 -8.04 -12.47
N SER A 225 -10.03 -8.18 -13.33
CA SER A 225 -11.10 -9.16 -13.12
C SER A 225 -10.98 -10.33 -14.08
N LEU A 226 -11.18 -11.55 -13.57
CA LEU A 226 -11.26 -12.75 -14.41
C LEU A 226 -12.49 -12.75 -15.31
N SER A 227 -13.54 -11.99 -14.97
CA SER A 227 -14.72 -11.83 -15.83
C SER A 227 -14.36 -11.24 -17.18
N HIS A 228 -13.33 -10.42 -17.27
CA HIS A 228 -12.86 -9.82 -18.53
C HIS A 228 -12.19 -10.85 -19.46
N LEU A 229 -11.77 -12.01 -18.94
CA LEU A 229 -11.21 -13.13 -19.70
C LEU A 229 -12.27 -14.16 -20.08
N ALA A 230 -13.38 -14.23 -19.35
CA ALA A 230 -14.42 -15.26 -19.54
C ALA A 230 -15.01 -15.31 -20.96
N PRO A 231 -15.25 -14.19 -21.66
CA PRO A 231 -15.77 -14.23 -23.05
C PRO A 231 -14.86 -14.99 -24.02
N PHE A 232 -13.57 -15.05 -23.75
CA PHE A 232 -12.60 -15.73 -24.62
C PHE A 232 -12.60 -17.27 -24.45
N VAL A 233 -13.21 -17.77 -23.38
CA VAL A 233 -13.45 -19.22 -23.22
C VAL A 233 -14.43 -19.70 -24.29
N ASP A 234 -15.51 -18.97 -24.54
CA ASP A 234 -16.47 -19.32 -25.59
C ASP A 234 -15.88 -19.17 -27.01
N VAL A 235 -15.00 -18.18 -27.21
CA VAL A 235 -14.22 -18.03 -28.46
C VAL A 235 -13.37 -19.28 -28.69
N SER A 236 -12.66 -19.76 -27.67
CA SER A 236 -11.88 -20.99 -27.76
C SER A 236 -12.75 -22.23 -27.95
N ARG A 237 -13.90 -22.34 -27.27
CA ARG A 237 -14.83 -23.43 -27.41
C ARG A 237 -15.27 -23.59 -28.87
N LYS A 238 -15.69 -22.51 -29.51
CA LYS A 238 -16.10 -22.49 -30.91
C LYS A 238 -14.96 -22.88 -31.85
N LYS A 239 -13.75 -22.39 -31.58
CA LYS A 239 -12.56 -22.71 -32.37
C LYS A 239 -12.17 -24.18 -32.24
N ILE A 240 -12.15 -24.70 -31.01
CA ILE A 240 -11.82 -26.12 -30.74
C ILE A 240 -12.86 -27.06 -31.37
N LYS A 241 -14.17 -26.69 -31.29
CA LYS A 241 -15.23 -27.49 -31.92
C LYS A 241 -15.00 -27.65 -33.44
N LYS A 242 -14.72 -26.51 -34.11
CA LYS A 242 -14.39 -26.55 -35.56
C LYS A 242 -13.15 -27.37 -35.88
N GLN A 243 -12.13 -27.30 -35.03
CA GLN A 243 -10.93 -28.12 -35.21
C GLN A 243 -11.25 -29.64 -35.06
N VAL A 244 -12.03 -30.01 -34.04
CA VAL A 244 -12.47 -31.39 -33.83
C VAL A 244 -13.29 -31.89 -35.01
N GLU A 245 -14.23 -31.09 -35.52
CA GLU A 245 -15.04 -31.44 -36.69
C GLU A 245 -14.17 -31.64 -37.93
N SER A 246 -13.21 -30.75 -38.20
CA SER A 246 -12.26 -30.88 -39.32
C SER A 246 -11.39 -32.12 -39.21
N GLU A 247 -10.86 -32.42 -38.02
CA GLU A 247 -10.05 -33.61 -37.77
C GLU A 247 -10.86 -34.92 -37.99
N ILE A 248 -12.14 -34.94 -37.58
CA ILE A 248 -13.05 -36.05 -37.80
C ILE A 248 -13.24 -36.29 -39.28
N ASP A 249 -13.51 -35.25 -40.07
CA ASP A 249 -13.67 -35.30 -41.51
C ASP A 249 -12.40 -35.77 -42.21
N GLU A 250 -11.25 -35.23 -41.84
CA GLU A 250 -9.94 -35.58 -42.41
C GLU A 250 -9.56 -37.05 -42.15
N LEU A 251 -9.91 -37.57 -40.97
CA LEU A 251 -9.63 -38.98 -40.58
C LEU A 251 -10.70 -39.96 -41.07
N GLY A 252 -11.83 -39.46 -41.59
CA GLY A 252 -12.95 -40.31 -42.01
C GLY A 252 -13.62 -41.06 -40.85
N ILE A 253 -13.59 -40.47 -39.65
CA ILE A 253 -14.18 -41.07 -38.44
C ILE A 253 -15.59 -40.53 -38.25
N THR A 254 -16.51 -41.37 -37.76
CA THR A 254 -17.85 -40.93 -37.35
C THR A 254 -17.92 -40.78 -35.84
N MET A 255 -18.31 -39.61 -35.36
CA MET A 255 -18.60 -39.33 -33.95
C MET A 255 -20.00 -38.75 -33.79
N THR A 256 -20.64 -39.06 -32.66
CA THR A 256 -21.91 -38.41 -32.32
C THR A 256 -21.69 -36.99 -31.85
N GLU A 257 -22.72 -36.14 -31.94
CA GLU A 257 -22.65 -34.75 -31.42
C GLU A 257 -22.25 -34.72 -29.94
N GLU A 258 -22.76 -35.62 -29.13
CA GLU A 258 -22.38 -35.76 -27.72
C GLU A 258 -20.89 -36.03 -27.53
N GLN A 259 -20.31 -36.93 -28.37
CA GLN A 259 -18.86 -37.20 -28.34
C GLN A 259 -18.03 -36.00 -28.78
N ILE A 260 -18.49 -35.26 -29.80
CA ILE A 260 -17.83 -34.03 -30.27
C ILE A 260 -17.84 -33.00 -29.15
N VAL A 261 -18.98 -32.76 -28.50
CA VAL A 261 -19.10 -31.80 -27.36
C VAL A 261 -18.18 -32.22 -26.22
N LYS A 262 -18.18 -33.50 -25.84
CA LYS A 262 -17.35 -34.03 -24.77
C LYS A 262 -15.85 -33.88 -25.06
N LEU A 263 -15.43 -34.11 -26.29
CA LEU A 263 -14.03 -33.94 -26.69
C LEU A 263 -13.65 -32.44 -26.73
N THR A 264 -14.55 -31.61 -27.22
CA THR A 264 -14.39 -30.13 -27.23
C THR A 264 -14.21 -29.60 -25.81
N GLU A 265 -15.09 -29.93 -24.87
CA GLU A 265 -15.02 -29.50 -23.49
C GLU A 265 -13.75 -30.02 -22.77
N LYS A 266 -13.30 -31.25 -23.07
CA LYS A 266 -12.01 -31.72 -22.52
C LYS A 266 -10.84 -30.89 -23.01
N ARG A 267 -10.72 -30.61 -24.30
CA ARG A 267 -9.66 -29.78 -24.88
C ARG A 267 -9.73 -28.33 -24.38
N LEU A 268 -10.96 -27.83 -24.20
CA LEU A 268 -11.18 -26.49 -23.65
C LEU A 268 -10.67 -26.37 -22.20
N ARG A 269 -10.94 -27.37 -21.35
CA ARG A 269 -10.43 -27.41 -19.98
C ARG A 269 -8.90 -27.43 -19.95
N ASP A 270 -8.25 -28.15 -20.86
CA ASP A 270 -6.79 -28.18 -21.00
C ASP A 270 -6.25 -26.81 -21.42
N GLU A 271 -6.96 -26.09 -22.29
CA GLU A 271 -6.59 -24.73 -22.69
C GLU A 271 -6.77 -23.72 -21.54
N VAL A 272 -7.88 -23.81 -20.81
CA VAL A 272 -8.12 -22.94 -19.63
C VAL A 272 -7.04 -23.17 -18.57
N SER A 273 -6.69 -24.41 -18.31
CA SER A 273 -5.61 -24.76 -17.36
C SER A 273 -4.27 -24.13 -17.76
N ARG A 274 -3.89 -24.22 -19.04
CA ARG A 274 -2.66 -23.61 -19.57
C ARG A 274 -2.71 -22.08 -19.53
N GLY A 275 -3.85 -21.47 -19.85
CA GLY A 275 -4.03 -20.02 -19.78
C GLY A 275 -3.89 -19.47 -18.35
N VAL A 276 -4.52 -20.12 -17.38
CA VAL A 276 -4.41 -19.79 -15.97
C VAL A 276 -2.97 -19.98 -15.48
N GLN A 277 -2.30 -21.07 -15.87
CA GLN A 277 -0.90 -21.31 -15.56
C GLN A 277 0.01 -20.21 -16.12
N THR A 278 -0.26 -19.72 -17.34
CA THR A 278 0.46 -18.59 -17.94
C THR A 278 0.36 -17.35 -17.05
N ILE A 279 -0.83 -16.98 -16.60
CA ILE A 279 -1.00 -15.85 -15.70
C ILE A 279 -0.23 -16.06 -14.41
N GLN A 280 -0.38 -17.21 -13.76
CA GLN A 280 0.28 -17.49 -12.49
C GLN A 280 1.81 -17.41 -12.57
N TYR A 281 2.41 -18.06 -13.56
CA TYR A 281 3.87 -18.08 -13.68
C TYR A 281 4.44 -16.77 -14.22
N GLN A 282 3.80 -16.11 -15.17
CA GLN A 282 4.23 -14.83 -15.68
C GLN A 282 4.26 -13.76 -14.58
N VAL A 283 3.24 -13.69 -13.73
CA VAL A 283 3.19 -12.71 -12.63
C VAL A 283 4.35 -12.89 -11.65
N VAL A 284 4.72 -14.12 -11.29
CA VAL A 284 5.79 -14.36 -10.31
C VAL A 284 7.20 -14.29 -10.91
N THR A 285 7.34 -14.52 -12.22
CA THR A 285 8.64 -14.51 -12.90
C THR A 285 9.00 -13.18 -13.54
N LEU A 286 8.05 -12.26 -13.67
CA LEU A 286 8.31 -10.92 -14.16
C LEU A 286 8.95 -10.05 -13.08
N LEU A 287 10.06 -9.40 -13.43
CA LEU A 287 10.64 -8.32 -12.67
C LEU A 287 10.35 -7.01 -13.40
N THR A 288 9.50 -6.19 -12.82
CA THR A 288 9.11 -4.88 -13.36
C THR A 288 10.18 -3.82 -13.12
N THR A 289 10.03 -2.64 -13.69
CA THR A 289 10.91 -1.50 -13.42
C THR A 289 10.92 -1.08 -11.94
N ASN A 290 9.92 -1.47 -11.17
CA ASN A 290 9.83 -1.21 -9.72
C ASN A 290 10.60 -2.25 -8.87
N GLY A 291 11.45 -3.07 -9.48
CA GLY A 291 12.33 -3.99 -8.79
C GLY A 291 11.65 -5.17 -8.09
N GLN A 292 10.39 -5.47 -8.42
CA GLN A 292 9.63 -6.60 -7.87
C GLN A 292 8.68 -7.20 -8.91
N ALA A 293 8.09 -8.35 -8.57
CA ALA A 293 6.97 -8.90 -9.33
C ALA A 293 5.81 -7.89 -9.37
N PRO A 294 4.98 -7.88 -10.44
CA PRO A 294 3.84 -6.99 -10.52
C PRO A 294 2.94 -7.11 -9.28
N PHE A 295 2.67 -5.99 -8.61
CA PHE A 295 1.73 -5.94 -7.51
C PHE A 295 0.31 -5.98 -8.07
N VAL A 296 -0.18 -7.19 -8.34
CA VAL A 296 -1.47 -7.42 -9.00
C VAL A 296 -2.44 -8.19 -8.11
N THR A 297 -3.69 -7.73 -8.12
CA THR A 297 -4.84 -8.39 -7.50
C THR A 297 -5.76 -8.93 -8.58
N VAL A 298 -6.17 -10.18 -8.42
CA VAL A 298 -7.10 -10.88 -9.32
C VAL A 298 -8.45 -11.04 -8.63
N PHE A 299 -9.47 -10.48 -9.25
CA PHE A 299 -10.84 -10.46 -8.76
C PHE A 299 -11.67 -11.59 -9.36
N MET A 300 -12.36 -12.33 -8.49
CA MET A 300 -13.16 -13.49 -8.81
C MET A 300 -14.61 -13.27 -8.34
N TYR A 301 -15.45 -12.74 -9.23
CA TYR A 301 -16.84 -12.40 -8.95
C TYR A 301 -17.76 -12.98 -10.03
N LEU A 302 -18.53 -14.03 -9.69
CA LEU A 302 -19.37 -14.74 -10.65
C LEU A 302 -20.49 -13.86 -11.23
N ASN A 303 -21.16 -13.07 -10.40
CA ASN A 303 -22.24 -12.19 -10.84
C ASN A 303 -21.75 -10.96 -11.65
N GLU A 304 -20.46 -10.80 -11.88
CA GLU A 304 -19.91 -9.84 -12.85
C GLU A 304 -20.11 -10.33 -14.30
N ALA A 305 -20.31 -11.63 -14.51
CA ALA A 305 -20.59 -12.20 -15.83
C ALA A 305 -21.90 -11.64 -16.42
N LYS A 306 -21.91 -11.41 -17.73
CA LYS A 306 -23.02 -10.74 -18.44
C LYS A 306 -24.18 -11.69 -18.77
N ASN A 307 -23.93 -13.00 -18.77
CA ASN A 307 -24.93 -14.04 -19.08
C ASN A 307 -24.53 -15.37 -18.43
N GLU A 308 -25.46 -16.33 -18.45
CA GLU A 308 -25.28 -17.63 -17.80
C GLU A 308 -24.14 -18.46 -18.37
N GLN A 309 -23.90 -18.40 -19.69
CA GLN A 309 -22.77 -19.13 -20.30
C GLN A 309 -21.43 -18.53 -19.84
N GLU A 310 -21.32 -17.19 -19.85
CA GLU A 310 -20.13 -16.50 -19.37
C GLU A 310 -19.90 -16.76 -17.87
N LYS A 311 -20.95 -16.85 -17.06
CA LYS A 311 -20.87 -17.22 -15.65
C LYS A 311 -20.30 -18.62 -15.44
N LYS A 312 -20.74 -19.61 -16.23
CA LYS A 312 -20.20 -20.97 -16.21
C LYS A 312 -18.72 -21.00 -16.63
N ASP A 313 -18.38 -20.24 -17.66
CA ASP A 313 -17.01 -20.13 -18.15
C ASP A 313 -16.11 -19.41 -17.13
N LEU A 314 -16.60 -18.38 -16.49
CA LEU A 314 -15.91 -17.70 -15.38
C LEU A 314 -15.71 -18.65 -14.18
N ALA A 315 -16.71 -19.46 -13.84
CA ALA A 315 -16.59 -20.47 -12.78
C ALA A 315 -15.48 -21.49 -13.10
N LEU A 316 -15.31 -21.89 -14.35
CA LEU A 316 -14.23 -22.77 -14.79
C LEU A 316 -12.85 -22.10 -14.61
N ILE A 317 -12.71 -20.82 -14.95
CA ILE A 317 -11.46 -20.07 -14.75
C ILE A 317 -11.14 -19.94 -13.26
N ILE A 318 -12.14 -19.63 -12.43
CA ILE A 318 -11.98 -19.50 -10.97
C ILE A 318 -11.56 -20.84 -10.36
N GLU A 319 -12.23 -21.93 -10.74
CA GLU A 319 -11.91 -23.29 -10.29
C GLU A 319 -10.43 -23.62 -10.56
N GLU A 320 -9.98 -23.39 -11.79
CA GLU A 320 -8.61 -23.67 -12.18
C GLU A 320 -7.60 -22.77 -11.47
N THR A 321 -7.93 -21.48 -11.29
CA THR A 321 -7.10 -20.52 -10.56
C THR A 321 -6.89 -20.97 -9.11
N LEU A 322 -7.95 -21.41 -8.43
CA LEU A 322 -7.86 -21.89 -7.05
C LEU A 322 -7.09 -23.23 -6.96
N LYS A 323 -7.30 -24.16 -7.88
CA LYS A 323 -6.55 -25.43 -7.92
C LYS A 323 -5.04 -25.20 -8.07
N GLN A 324 -4.64 -24.35 -9.01
CA GLN A 324 -3.23 -24.04 -9.23
C GLN A 324 -2.64 -23.24 -8.05
N ARG A 325 -3.42 -22.36 -7.42
CA ARG A 325 -2.96 -21.66 -6.23
C ARG A 325 -2.77 -22.59 -5.03
N ILE A 326 -3.62 -23.59 -4.84
CA ILE A 326 -3.45 -24.63 -3.82
C ILE A 326 -2.13 -25.37 -4.03
N GLN A 327 -1.79 -25.70 -5.27
CA GLN A 327 -0.51 -26.30 -5.62
C GLN A 327 0.67 -25.37 -5.27
N GLY A 328 0.56 -24.08 -5.57
CA GLY A 328 1.61 -23.10 -5.42
C GLY A 328 2.59 -23.08 -6.59
N VAL A 329 3.78 -22.56 -6.36
CA VAL A 329 4.90 -22.52 -7.31
C VAL A 329 6.12 -23.21 -6.70
N LYS A 330 6.98 -23.79 -7.55
CA LYS A 330 8.26 -24.34 -7.09
C LYS A 330 9.29 -23.22 -6.97
N ASN A 331 10.01 -23.20 -5.84
CA ASN A 331 11.24 -22.40 -5.70
C ASN A 331 12.41 -23.07 -6.44
N GLU A 332 13.60 -22.50 -6.36
CA GLU A 332 14.82 -23.01 -7.01
C GLU A 332 15.25 -24.42 -6.53
N ASP A 333 14.88 -24.77 -5.29
CA ASP A 333 15.13 -26.11 -4.73
C ASP A 333 14.05 -27.15 -5.09
N GLY A 334 13.07 -26.75 -5.93
CA GLY A 334 11.98 -27.63 -6.36
C GLY A 334 10.88 -27.84 -5.34
N VAL A 335 10.83 -27.05 -4.27
CA VAL A 335 9.81 -27.11 -3.21
C VAL A 335 8.62 -26.24 -3.58
N TRP A 336 7.41 -26.77 -3.38
CA TRP A 336 6.18 -26.03 -3.59
C TRP A 336 5.93 -25.04 -2.45
N ILE A 337 6.00 -23.75 -2.76
CA ILE A 337 5.84 -22.65 -1.81
C ILE A 337 4.62 -21.77 -2.11
N THR A 338 4.25 -20.94 -1.13
CA THR A 338 3.24 -19.90 -1.28
C THR A 338 3.87 -18.66 -1.92
N GLN A 339 3.33 -18.22 -3.06
CA GLN A 339 3.74 -16.98 -3.71
C GLN A 339 3.01 -15.77 -3.13
N ALA A 340 3.69 -14.61 -3.15
CA ALA A 340 3.08 -13.35 -2.72
C ALA A 340 2.02 -12.83 -3.71
N PHE A 341 2.26 -12.97 -5.02
CA PHE A 341 1.38 -12.49 -6.09
C PHE A 341 1.03 -13.60 -7.10
N PRO A 342 -0.09 -13.44 -7.82
CA PRO A 342 -1.14 -12.45 -7.65
C PRO A 342 -1.88 -12.62 -6.32
N LYS A 343 -2.34 -11.50 -5.73
CA LYS A 343 -3.32 -11.55 -4.66
C LYS A 343 -4.66 -12.02 -5.26
N LEU A 344 -5.39 -12.86 -4.56
CA LEU A 344 -6.70 -13.35 -5.00
C LEU A 344 -7.80 -12.81 -4.09
N ILE A 345 -8.87 -12.31 -4.69
CA ILE A 345 -10.09 -11.90 -3.98
C ILE A 345 -11.27 -12.71 -4.53
N TYR A 346 -11.97 -13.39 -3.65
CA TYR A 346 -13.14 -14.19 -3.96
C TYR A 346 -14.39 -13.53 -3.36
N VAL A 347 -15.39 -13.26 -4.20
CA VAL A 347 -16.66 -12.69 -3.75
C VAL A 347 -17.56 -13.80 -3.24
N LEU A 348 -18.05 -13.64 -2.02
CA LEU A 348 -19.06 -14.49 -1.43
C LEU A 348 -20.42 -13.98 -1.89
N GLU A 349 -21.15 -14.85 -2.61
CA GLU A 349 -22.42 -14.57 -3.28
C GLU A 349 -23.49 -15.53 -2.78
N GLU A 350 -24.75 -15.21 -2.99
CA GLU A 350 -25.86 -16.04 -2.50
C GLU A 350 -25.81 -17.47 -3.06
N ASP A 351 -25.46 -17.62 -4.35
CA ASP A 351 -25.41 -18.90 -5.05
C ASP A 351 -24.08 -19.66 -4.91
N ASN A 352 -23.14 -19.15 -4.14
CA ASN A 352 -21.88 -19.84 -3.81
C ASN A 352 -21.64 -20.03 -2.31
N ILE A 353 -22.34 -19.28 -1.41
CA ILE A 353 -22.12 -19.40 0.04
C ILE A 353 -23.13 -20.36 0.71
N LYS A 354 -24.29 -20.58 0.11
CA LYS A 354 -25.28 -21.51 0.62
C LYS A 354 -24.91 -22.94 0.26
N GLU A 355 -24.87 -23.81 1.25
CA GLU A 355 -24.65 -25.24 1.06
C GLU A 355 -25.69 -25.82 0.09
N GLY A 356 -25.21 -26.58 -0.91
CA GLY A 356 -26.04 -27.16 -1.97
C GLY A 356 -26.41 -26.19 -3.11
N SER A 357 -25.95 -24.93 -3.09
CA SER A 357 -26.07 -24.02 -4.24
C SER A 357 -25.16 -24.41 -5.39
N SER A 358 -25.46 -23.89 -6.58
CA SER A 358 -24.80 -24.27 -7.84
C SER A 358 -23.28 -24.12 -7.85
N TYR A 359 -22.76 -23.11 -7.13
CA TYR A 359 -21.34 -22.78 -7.11
C TYR A 359 -20.70 -22.93 -5.72
N PHE A 360 -21.37 -23.59 -4.76
CA PHE A 360 -20.83 -23.83 -3.42
C PHE A 360 -19.49 -24.59 -3.46
N TYR A 361 -19.30 -25.48 -4.44
CA TYR A 361 -18.04 -26.21 -4.63
C TYR A 361 -16.82 -25.28 -4.83
N LEU A 362 -17.01 -24.09 -5.43
CA LEU A 362 -15.95 -23.08 -5.55
C LEU A 362 -15.59 -22.48 -4.20
N THR A 363 -16.57 -22.27 -3.34
CA THR A 363 -16.38 -21.76 -1.98
C THR A 363 -15.65 -22.80 -1.11
N GLU A 364 -15.97 -24.08 -1.23
CA GLU A 364 -15.20 -25.16 -0.58
C GLU A 364 -13.74 -25.19 -1.08
N LEU A 365 -13.53 -25.01 -2.39
CA LEU A 365 -12.19 -24.95 -2.98
C LEU A 365 -11.43 -23.72 -2.51
N ALA A 366 -12.09 -22.55 -2.43
CA ALA A 366 -11.53 -21.33 -1.88
C ALA A 366 -11.12 -21.49 -0.40
N ALA A 367 -11.94 -22.15 0.41
CA ALA A 367 -11.64 -22.46 1.81
C ALA A 367 -10.38 -23.34 1.95
N LYS A 368 -10.24 -24.38 1.11
CA LYS A 368 -9.04 -25.23 1.05
C LYS A 368 -7.81 -24.42 0.63
N CYS A 369 -7.97 -23.52 -0.33
CA CYS A 369 -6.89 -22.64 -0.79
C CYS A 369 -6.44 -21.72 0.33
N THR A 370 -7.36 -21.05 1.02
CA THR A 370 -7.06 -20.17 2.16
C THR A 370 -6.37 -20.92 3.28
N ALA A 371 -6.84 -22.10 3.65
CA ALA A 371 -6.24 -22.92 4.70
C ALA A 371 -4.78 -23.30 4.41
N LYS A 372 -4.42 -23.46 3.14
CA LYS A 372 -3.06 -23.87 2.73
C LYS A 372 -2.17 -22.69 2.30
N ARG A 373 -2.75 -21.66 1.67
CA ARG A 373 -1.98 -20.62 0.95
C ARG A 373 -2.34 -19.19 1.39
N MET A 374 -3.12 -18.98 2.43
CA MET A 374 -3.54 -17.67 2.96
C MET A 374 -4.36 -16.80 2.00
N VAL A 375 -4.73 -17.31 0.86
CA VAL A 375 -5.58 -16.65 -0.15
C VAL A 375 -6.62 -17.64 -0.66
N PRO A 376 -7.75 -17.18 -1.19
CA PRO A 376 -8.16 -15.79 -1.43
C PRO A 376 -8.60 -15.03 -0.17
N ASP A 377 -8.68 -13.70 -0.29
CA ASP A 377 -9.44 -12.84 0.60
C ASP A 377 -10.91 -12.83 0.17
N TYR A 378 -11.79 -12.38 1.05
CA TYR A 378 -13.23 -12.47 0.84
C TYR A 378 -13.91 -11.12 0.87
N ILE A 379 -14.70 -10.82 -0.16
CA ILE A 379 -15.65 -9.71 -0.21
C ILE A 379 -17.06 -10.27 -0.11
N SER A 380 -17.89 -9.69 0.77
CA SER A 380 -19.31 -9.99 0.84
C SER A 380 -20.09 -9.18 -0.18
N GLU A 381 -20.69 -9.84 -1.16
CA GLU A 381 -21.60 -9.21 -2.10
C GLU A 381 -22.75 -8.49 -1.36
N LYS A 382 -23.36 -9.17 -0.38
CA LYS A 382 -24.45 -8.65 0.42
C LYS A 382 -24.12 -7.34 1.13
N VAL A 383 -23.03 -7.34 1.90
CA VAL A 383 -22.62 -6.18 2.70
C VAL A 383 -22.09 -5.07 1.80
N MET A 384 -21.34 -5.38 0.75
CA MET A 384 -20.80 -4.38 -0.15
C MET A 384 -21.92 -3.64 -0.92
N LYS A 385 -22.94 -4.36 -1.41
CA LYS A 385 -24.13 -3.73 -2.02
C LYS A 385 -24.84 -2.77 -1.06
N GLN A 386 -24.94 -3.15 0.23
CA GLN A 386 -25.53 -2.28 1.25
C GLN A 386 -24.72 -1.00 1.51
N LEU A 387 -23.40 -1.10 1.50
CA LEU A 387 -22.51 0.02 1.85
C LEU A 387 -22.16 0.91 0.66
N LYS A 388 -22.01 0.35 -0.52
CA LYS A 388 -21.47 1.02 -1.72
C LYS A 388 -22.43 1.03 -2.90
N GLY A 389 -23.58 0.35 -2.80
CA GLY A 389 -24.57 0.23 -3.88
C GLY A 389 -24.20 -0.73 -5.00
N ASP A 390 -22.93 -1.17 -5.07
CA ASP A 390 -22.40 -2.03 -6.12
C ASP A 390 -21.31 -2.95 -5.57
N VAL A 391 -20.87 -3.94 -6.37
CA VAL A 391 -19.77 -4.85 -6.04
C VAL A 391 -18.65 -4.70 -7.05
N TYR A 392 -17.49 -4.36 -6.57
CA TYR A 392 -16.27 -4.19 -7.36
C TYR A 392 -15.04 -4.47 -6.49
N THR A 393 -13.88 -4.62 -7.12
CA THR A 393 -12.64 -4.94 -6.40
C THR A 393 -11.98 -3.70 -5.82
N CYS A 394 -11.14 -3.91 -4.81
CA CYS A 394 -10.15 -2.89 -4.41
C CYS A 394 -9.03 -2.78 -5.44
N MET A 395 -8.36 -1.65 -5.43
CA MET A 395 -7.08 -1.45 -6.13
C MET A 395 -5.94 -1.97 -5.25
N GLY A 396 -5.15 -2.90 -5.77
CA GLY A 396 -4.07 -3.51 -5.00
C GLY A 396 -4.56 -4.22 -3.74
N CYS A 397 -4.12 -3.77 -2.53
CA CYS A 397 -4.42 -4.47 -1.27
C CYS A 397 -5.84 -4.27 -0.77
N ARG A 398 -6.27 -3.02 -0.61
CA ARG A 398 -7.54 -2.65 0.05
C ARG A 398 -8.03 -1.23 -0.25
N SER A 399 -7.45 -0.53 -1.22
CA SER A 399 -7.91 0.79 -1.63
C SER A 399 -9.16 0.66 -2.49
N PHE A 400 -10.29 1.19 -2.04
CA PHE A 400 -11.52 1.17 -2.81
C PHE A 400 -11.81 2.54 -3.41
N LEU A 401 -12.28 2.53 -4.66
CA LEU A 401 -12.89 3.69 -5.26
C LEU A 401 -14.23 3.99 -4.57
N THR A 402 -14.61 5.25 -4.56
CA THR A 402 -15.99 5.65 -4.30
C THR A 402 -16.79 5.65 -5.61
N PRO A 403 -18.14 5.52 -5.59
CA PRO A 403 -18.95 5.70 -6.81
C PRO A 403 -18.57 7.02 -7.49
N ASP A 404 -18.48 7.00 -8.82
CA ASP A 404 -18.15 8.22 -9.56
C ASP A 404 -19.30 9.24 -9.53
N ARG A 405 -18.97 10.52 -9.61
CA ARG A 405 -19.95 11.61 -9.65
C ARG A 405 -20.22 12.12 -11.07
N PHE A 406 -19.41 11.72 -12.05
CA PHE A 406 -19.63 12.12 -13.43
C PHE A 406 -20.84 11.38 -14.04
N THR A 407 -21.06 10.12 -13.70
CA THR A 407 -22.26 9.37 -14.07
C THR A 407 -23.52 10.02 -13.49
N ASP A 408 -23.51 10.36 -12.19
CA ASP A 408 -24.65 11.03 -11.52
C ASP A 408 -24.96 12.39 -12.11
N LYS A 409 -23.94 13.12 -12.59
CA LYS A 409 -24.08 14.41 -13.27
C LYS A 409 -24.47 14.31 -14.73
N GLY A 410 -24.55 13.09 -15.30
CA GLY A 410 -24.82 12.87 -16.71
C GLY A 410 -23.69 13.33 -17.66
N ILE A 411 -22.45 13.45 -17.17
CA ILE A 411 -21.31 13.89 -17.99
C ILE A 411 -20.92 12.81 -19.01
N GLY A 412 -21.22 11.56 -18.75
CA GLY A 412 -20.96 10.46 -19.67
C GLY A 412 -19.50 9.97 -19.63
N ASN A 413 -19.08 9.33 -20.71
CA ASN A 413 -17.74 8.70 -20.78
C ASN A 413 -16.64 9.72 -21.11
N ILE A 414 -16.07 10.34 -20.09
CA ILE A 414 -14.97 11.30 -20.23
C ILE A 414 -13.63 10.69 -20.60
N ALA A 415 -13.52 9.35 -20.51
CA ALA A 415 -12.31 8.59 -20.85
C ALA A 415 -12.36 7.93 -22.24
N ASN A 416 -13.44 8.11 -22.98
CA ASN A 416 -13.67 7.55 -24.32
C ASN A 416 -13.57 6.01 -24.40
N ALA A 417 -13.82 5.28 -23.32
CA ALA A 417 -13.89 3.81 -23.30
C ALA A 417 -15.11 3.33 -24.11
N LYS A 418 -14.90 2.39 -25.03
CA LYS A 418 -15.94 1.91 -25.94
C LYS A 418 -17.00 1.05 -25.27
N ASN A 419 -16.63 0.37 -24.19
CA ASN A 419 -17.50 -0.52 -23.41
C ASN A 419 -18.15 0.17 -22.21
N TYR A 420 -18.12 1.49 -22.16
CA TYR A 420 -18.73 2.27 -21.07
C TYR A 420 -20.26 2.27 -21.15
N ASP A 421 -20.90 1.91 -20.02
CA ASP A 421 -22.33 1.98 -19.84
C ASP A 421 -22.69 3.25 -19.03
N PRO A 422 -23.34 4.26 -19.64
CA PRO A 422 -23.66 5.51 -18.95
C PRO A 422 -24.74 5.39 -17.89
N SER A 423 -25.41 4.24 -17.80
CA SER A 423 -26.44 3.97 -16.77
C SER A 423 -25.86 3.42 -15.48
N LYS A 424 -24.56 3.11 -15.44
CA LYS A 424 -23.88 2.50 -14.29
C LYS A 424 -22.65 3.30 -13.92
N HIS A 425 -22.34 3.33 -12.61
CA HIS A 425 -21.05 3.84 -12.15
C HIS A 425 -19.89 3.06 -12.77
N LYS A 426 -18.84 3.77 -13.16
CA LYS A 426 -17.64 3.20 -13.72
C LYS A 426 -16.64 2.89 -12.61
N TYR A 427 -16.04 1.71 -12.61
CA TYR A 427 -14.95 1.33 -11.69
C TYR A 427 -13.68 0.99 -12.45
N TYR A 428 -13.72 0.06 -13.42
CA TYR A 428 -12.55 -0.26 -14.25
C TYR A 428 -12.14 0.93 -15.12
N GLY A 429 -10.84 1.19 -15.17
CA GLY A 429 -10.27 2.36 -15.81
C GLY A 429 -10.23 3.59 -14.91
N ARG A 430 -10.44 3.43 -13.59
CA ARG A 430 -10.30 4.49 -12.60
C ARG A 430 -9.11 4.22 -11.67
N PHE A 431 -8.66 5.21 -10.93
CA PHE A 431 -7.41 5.15 -10.18
C PHE A 431 -7.42 6.01 -8.91
N ASN A 432 -6.41 5.80 -8.06
CA ASN A 432 -6.12 6.62 -6.88
C ASN A 432 -4.90 7.51 -7.15
N GLN A 433 -5.00 8.80 -6.82
CA GLN A 433 -3.94 9.79 -7.06
C GLN A 433 -2.78 9.66 -6.07
N GLY A 434 -3.03 9.20 -4.87
CA GLY A 434 -2.03 9.02 -3.83
C GLY A 434 -2.58 9.06 -2.42
N VAL A 435 -1.70 8.88 -1.44
CA VAL A 435 -2.04 8.70 -0.02
C VAL A 435 -1.16 9.57 0.86
N VAL A 436 -1.74 10.11 1.92
CA VAL A 436 -1.05 10.69 3.09
C VAL A 436 -1.71 10.14 4.34
N THR A 437 -0.92 9.67 5.31
CA THR A 437 -1.44 9.07 6.55
C THR A 437 -1.20 9.98 7.75
N ILE A 438 -2.24 10.19 8.55
CA ILE A 438 -2.16 10.91 9.83
C ILE A 438 -1.77 9.95 10.96
N ASN A 439 -0.91 10.40 11.86
CA ASN A 439 -0.56 9.69 13.10
C ASN A 439 -1.49 10.13 14.24
N LEU A 440 -2.53 9.36 14.50
CA LEU A 440 -3.51 9.69 15.55
C LEU A 440 -2.90 9.63 16.96
N VAL A 441 -1.89 8.78 17.17
CA VAL A 441 -1.20 8.68 18.46
C VAL A 441 -0.42 9.95 18.77
N ASP A 442 0.20 10.57 17.74
CA ASP A 442 0.89 11.83 17.90
C ASP A 442 -0.08 12.97 18.28
N VAL A 443 -1.26 13.02 17.66
CA VAL A 443 -2.31 13.99 18.02
C VAL A 443 -2.68 13.84 19.49
N ALA A 444 -2.94 12.60 19.94
CA ALA A 444 -3.30 12.30 21.33
C ALA A 444 -2.19 12.70 22.31
N CYS A 445 -0.95 12.23 22.09
CA CYS A 445 0.17 12.53 22.98
C CYS A 445 0.50 14.02 23.01
N SER A 446 0.39 14.75 21.89
CA SER A 446 0.62 16.19 21.80
C SER A 446 -0.43 16.99 22.58
N SER A 447 -1.65 16.48 22.76
CA SER A 447 -2.70 17.11 23.58
C SER A 447 -2.44 17.03 25.08
N GLY A 448 -1.58 16.10 25.52
CA GLY A 448 -1.36 15.81 26.94
C GLY A 448 -2.58 15.23 27.65
N GLY A 449 -3.54 14.65 26.92
CA GLY A 449 -4.79 14.12 27.44
C GLY A 449 -5.92 15.15 27.58
N ASP A 450 -5.68 16.41 27.19
CA ASP A 450 -6.70 17.45 27.17
C ASP A 450 -7.58 17.32 25.92
N MET A 451 -8.88 17.10 26.12
CA MET A 451 -9.83 16.85 25.02
C MET A 451 -9.99 18.06 24.10
N THR A 452 -9.98 19.28 24.65
CA THR A 452 -10.12 20.50 23.83
C THR A 452 -8.88 20.73 22.95
N LYS A 453 -7.71 20.50 23.53
CA LYS A 453 -6.44 20.56 22.78
C LYS A 453 -6.36 19.46 21.73
N PHE A 454 -6.87 18.28 22.04
CA PHE A 454 -6.89 17.15 21.09
C PHE A 454 -7.59 17.56 19.79
N TRP A 455 -8.82 18.04 19.84
CA TRP A 455 -9.57 18.40 18.63
C TRP A 455 -8.89 19.54 17.86
N LYS A 456 -8.37 20.54 18.56
CA LYS A 456 -7.64 21.63 17.92
C LYS A 456 -6.39 21.13 17.17
N ILE A 457 -5.57 20.31 17.82
CA ILE A 457 -4.36 19.73 17.20
C ILE A 457 -4.77 18.79 16.05
N PHE A 458 -5.86 18.06 16.21
CA PHE A 458 -6.37 17.18 15.18
C PHE A 458 -6.73 17.95 13.90
N ASP A 459 -7.44 19.07 14.03
CA ASP A 459 -7.74 19.96 12.89
C ASP A 459 -6.48 20.50 12.22
N GLU A 460 -5.50 20.91 13.02
CA GLU A 460 -4.19 21.37 12.50
C GLU A 460 -3.46 20.25 11.71
N ARG A 461 -3.52 19.00 12.17
CA ARG A 461 -2.94 17.86 11.46
C ARG A 461 -3.73 17.47 10.21
N LEU A 462 -5.05 17.60 10.24
CA LEU A 462 -5.91 17.38 9.06
C LEU A 462 -5.61 18.44 7.98
N ASP A 463 -5.38 19.69 8.34
CA ASP A 463 -4.93 20.73 7.39
C ASP A 463 -3.59 20.38 6.74
N LEU A 464 -2.62 19.92 7.52
CA LEU A 464 -1.34 19.41 6.99
C LEU A 464 -1.55 18.27 5.99
N CYS A 465 -2.42 17.30 6.32
CA CYS A 465 -2.75 16.20 5.42
C CYS A 465 -3.42 16.69 4.13
N TYR A 466 -4.37 17.61 4.24
CA TYR A 466 -5.03 18.23 3.08
C TYR A 466 -4.01 18.87 2.14
N ARG A 467 -3.15 19.73 2.65
CA ARG A 467 -2.12 20.41 1.86
C ARG A 467 -1.13 19.42 1.23
N ALA A 468 -0.75 18.38 1.95
CA ALA A 468 0.10 17.31 1.44
C ALA A 468 -0.58 16.50 0.32
N LEU A 469 -1.87 16.18 0.46
CA LEU A 469 -2.67 15.54 -0.58
C LEU A 469 -2.83 16.44 -1.81
N MET A 470 -3.02 17.74 -1.61
CA MET A 470 -3.05 18.71 -2.71
C MET A 470 -1.71 18.81 -3.45
N CYS A 471 -0.57 18.61 -2.78
CA CYS A 471 0.72 18.49 -3.48
C CYS A 471 0.71 17.28 -4.47
N ARG A 472 0.14 16.14 -4.07
CA ARG A 472 0.00 14.97 -4.97
C ARG A 472 -0.92 15.27 -6.14
N HIS A 473 -2.09 15.84 -5.89
CA HIS A 473 -3.03 16.24 -6.94
C HIS A 473 -2.38 17.20 -7.94
N ASN A 474 -1.73 18.24 -7.44
CA ASN A 474 -1.07 19.25 -8.27
C ASN A 474 0.11 18.68 -9.06
N ARG A 475 0.76 17.62 -8.55
CA ARG A 475 1.84 16.92 -9.27
C ARG A 475 1.33 16.19 -10.52
N LEU A 476 0.12 15.63 -10.46
CA LEU A 476 -0.53 14.96 -11.59
C LEU A 476 -1.17 15.95 -12.57
N LYS A 477 -1.61 17.11 -12.11
CA LYS A 477 -2.24 18.12 -12.95
C LYS A 477 -1.30 18.61 -14.06
N GLY A 478 -1.82 18.69 -15.27
CA GLY A 478 -1.04 19.08 -16.45
C GLY A 478 -0.25 17.95 -17.10
N THR A 479 -0.26 16.75 -16.56
CA THR A 479 0.39 15.56 -17.15
C THR A 479 -0.19 15.28 -18.52
N LEU A 480 0.67 15.09 -19.51
CA LEU A 480 0.26 14.68 -20.87
C LEU A 480 0.03 13.15 -20.90
N SER A 481 -0.92 12.73 -21.71
CA SER A 481 -1.21 11.31 -21.93
C SER A 481 0.00 10.51 -22.43
N ASP A 482 0.99 11.20 -22.99
CA ASP A 482 2.27 10.63 -23.46
C ASP A 482 3.18 10.16 -22.33
N ALA A 483 2.95 10.58 -21.08
CA ALA A 483 3.77 10.15 -19.93
C ALA A 483 3.65 8.64 -19.65
N ALA A 484 2.46 8.06 -19.90
CA ALA A 484 2.21 6.63 -19.76
C ALA A 484 1.14 6.20 -20.79
N PRO A 485 1.50 5.97 -22.06
CA PRO A 485 0.54 5.70 -23.13
C PRO A 485 -0.37 4.49 -22.85
N ILE A 486 0.16 3.42 -22.26
CA ILE A 486 -0.62 2.23 -21.89
C ILE A 486 -1.80 2.57 -20.96
N LEU A 487 -1.60 3.53 -20.04
CA LEU A 487 -2.61 3.96 -19.08
C LEU A 487 -3.61 4.91 -19.72
N TRP A 488 -3.10 5.96 -20.38
CA TRP A 488 -3.91 7.12 -20.74
C TRP A 488 -4.44 7.10 -22.17
N GLN A 489 -3.74 6.41 -23.10
CA GLN A 489 -4.10 6.40 -24.53
C GLN A 489 -4.64 5.04 -25.01
N HIS A 490 -4.22 3.92 -24.38
CA HIS A 490 -4.41 2.58 -24.94
C HIS A 490 -5.36 1.68 -24.12
N GLY A 491 -6.10 2.26 -23.20
CA GLY A 491 -7.30 1.65 -22.63
C GLY A 491 -7.16 1.10 -21.21
N ALA A 492 -5.97 1.03 -20.62
CA ALA A 492 -5.86 0.54 -19.23
C ALA A 492 -6.67 1.42 -18.27
N LEU A 493 -6.58 2.75 -18.39
CA LEU A 493 -7.38 3.70 -17.63
C LEU A 493 -8.25 4.59 -18.53
N ALA A 494 -7.73 4.99 -19.68
CA ALA A 494 -8.41 5.91 -20.58
C ALA A 494 -8.01 5.65 -22.04
N ARG A 495 -8.73 6.29 -22.97
CA ARG A 495 -8.41 6.39 -24.40
C ARG A 495 -8.34 7.85 -24.84
N LEU A 496 -7.46 8.61 -24.16
CA LEU A 496 -7.19 10.00 -24.51
C LEU A 496 -6.36 10.08 -25.81
N LYS A 497 -6.45 11.22 -26.48
CA LYS A 497 -5.60 11.49 -27.63
C LYS A 497 -4.15 11.75 -27.18
N LYS A 498 -3.20 11.49 -28.06
CA LYS A 498 -1.80 11.85 -27.87
C LYS A 498 -1.68 13.35 -27.60
N GLY A 499 -0.89 13.73 -26.58
CA GLY A 499 -0.72 15.13 -26.17
C GLY A 499 -1.89 15.71 -25.37
N GLU A 500 -2.96 14.96 -25.11
CA GLU A 500 -4.08 15.40 -24.27
C GLU A 500 -3.68 15.35 -22.79
N LYS A 501 -4.11 16.36 -22.01
CA LYS A 501 -3.89 16.38 -20.56
C LYS A 501 -4.87 15.45 -19.84
N ILE A 502 -4.40 14.81 -18.76
CA ILE A 502 -5.23 13.92 -17.94
C ILE A 502 -6.13 14.66 -16.94
N ASP A 503 -6.09 15.98 -16.90
CA ASP A 503 -6.71 16.83 -15.86
C ASP A 503 -8.17 16.49 -15.60
N LYS A 504 -8.96 16.22 -16.65
CA LYS A 504 -10.37 15.84 -16.50
C LYS A 504 -10.59 14.54 -15.73
N LEU A 505 -9.57 13.68 -15.62
CA LEU A 505 -9.62 12.43 -14.87
C LEU A 505 -9.28 12.61 -13.40
N LEU A 506 -8.96 13.83 -12.96
CA LEU A 506 -8.62 14.14 -11.56
C LEU A 506 -9.83 14.64 -10.76
N TYR A 507 -10.96 14.90 -11.40
CA TYR A 507 -12.17 15.52 -10.83
C TYR A 507 -13.41 14.65 -11.02
N ASP A 508 -14.53 15.10 -10.48
CA ASP A 508 -15.86 14.49 -10.61
C ASP A 508 -15.92 13.01 -10.17
N GLY A 509 -15.02 12.60 -9.30
CA GLY A 509 -14.94 11.23 -8.82
C GLY A 509 -14.41 10.23 -9.84
N TYR A 510 -13.78 10.68 -10.95
CA TYR A 510 -13.09 9.75 -11.84
C TYR A 510 -11.91 9.07 -11.16
N SER A 511 -11.16 9.80 -10.36
CA SER A 511 -10.12 9.28 -9.46
C SER A 511 -10.41 9.67 -8.01
N THR A 512 -9.81 8.95 -7.08
CA THR A 512 -9.85 9.23 -5.65
C THR A 512 -8.50 9.71 -5.15
N ILE A 513 -8.48 10.35 -3.97
CA ILE A 513 -7.28 10.67 -3.22
C ILE A 513 -7.53 10.33 -1.75
N SER A 514 -6.54 9.76 -1.06
CA SER A 514 -6.83 9.05 0.19
C SER A 514 -6.13 9.65 1.40
N LEU A 515 -6.93 9.94 2.43
CA LEU A 515 -6.46 10.23 3.79
C LEU A 515 -6.35 8.91 4.55
N GLY A 516 -5.12 8.45 4.77
CA GLY A 516 -4.82 7.30 5.63
C GLY A 516 -4.76 7.70 7.11
N TYR A 517 -4.88 6.72 7.99
CA TYR A 517 -4.75 6.92 9.44
C TYR A 517 -4.14 5.70 10.13
N ALA A 518 -3.48 5.94 11.26
CA ALA A 518 -2.81 4.91 12.05
C ALA A 518 -2.97 5.15 13.53
N GLY A 519 -3.04 4.06 14.32
CA GLY A 519 -2.98 4.13 15.77
C GLY A 519 -4.28 4.56 16.46
N LEU A 520 -5.43 4.19 15.92
CA LEU A 520 -6.73 4.51 16.55
C LEU A 520 -6.87 3.87 17.94
N TYR A 521 -6.35 2.64 18.11
CA TYR A 521 -6.31 1.97 19.41
C TYR A 521 -5.51 2.77 20.44
N GLU A 522 -4.26 3.09 20.14
CA GLU A 522 -3.37 3.82 21.06
C GLU A 522 -3.86 5.24 21.32
N CYS A 523 -4.41 5.91 20.31
CA CYS A 523 -5.03 7.22 20.45
C CYS A 523 -6.19 7.17 21.44
N THR A 524 -7.12 6.24 21.27
CA THR A 524 -8.27 6.06 22.16
C THR A 524 -7.81 5.74 23.58
N LYS A 525 -6.86 4.83 23.72
CA LYS A 525 -6.33 4.43 25.02
C LYS A 525 -5.66 5.58 25.77
N TYR A 526 -4.90 6.43 25.06
CA TYR A 526 -4.27 7.60 25.68
C TYR A 526 -5.30 8.62 26.15
N MET A 527 -6.33 8.89 25.33
CA MET A 527 -7.32 9.93 25.63
C MET A 527 -8.39 9.50 26.64
N THR A 528 -8.77 8.21 26.66
CA THR A 528 -9.87 7.71 27.49
C THR A 528 -9.43 6.75 28.59
N GLY A 529 -8.20 6.27 28.57
CA GLY A 529 -7.70 5.20 29.45
C GLY A 529 -8.18 3.80 29.06
N LYS A 530 -8.99 3.66 27.99
CA LYS A 530 -9.65 2.43 27.55
C LYS A 530 -9.30 2.07 26.11
N SER A 531 -9.38 0.77 25.77
CA SER A 531 -9.33 0.32 24.39
C SER A 531 -10.54 0.85 23.58
N HIS A 532 -10.39 0.98 22.29
CA HIS A 532 -11.55 1.28 21.41
C HIS A 532 -12.54 0.10 21.30
N THR A 533 -12.16 -1.09 21.73
CA THR A 533 -13.07 -2.24 21.88
C THR A 533 -13.92 -2.17 23.15
N ASP A 534 -13.49 -1.37 24.13
CA ASP A 534 -14.23 -1.14 25.37
C ASP A 534 -15.44 -0.22 25.10
N PRO A 535 -16.64 -0.52 25.69
CA PRO A 535 -17.82 0.33 25.54
C PRO A 535 -17.61 1.81 25.91
N GLU A 536 -16.68 2.12 26.81
CA GLU A 536 -16.36 3.50 27.20
C GLU A 536 -15.41 4.19 26.21
N GLY A 537 -14.51 3.43 25.57
CA GLY A 537 -13.57 3.95 24.57
C GLY A 537 -14.14 4.07 23.16
N LYS A 538 -15.05 3.17 22.79
CA LYS A 538 -15.60 3.07 21.43
C LYS A 538 -16.25 4.37 20.90
N PRO A 539 -17.06 5.10 21.68
CA PRO A 539 -17.68 6.34 21.20
C PRO A 539 -16.65 7.41 20.78
N PHE A 540 -15.54 7.53 21.51
CA PHE A 540 -14.47 8.44 21.14
C PHE A 540 -13.81 8.01 19.80
N ALA A 541 -13.52 6.72 19.65
CA ALA A 541 -12.93 6.19 18.41
C ALA A 541 -13.84 6.42 17.19
N LEU A 542 -15.15 6.19 17.33
CA LEU A 542 -16.11 6.47 16.26
C LEU A 542 -16.18 7.96 15.92
N HIS A 543 -16.16 8.84 16.92
CA HIS A 543 -16.16 10.29 16.70
C HIS A 543 -14.90 10.77 15.98
N VAL A 544 -13.72 10.18 16.28
CA VAL A 544 -12.48 10.46 15.54
C VAL A 544 -12.65 10.08 14.06
N MET A 545 -13.26 8.94 13.76
CA MET A 545 -13.50 8.50 12.38
C MET A 545 -14.53 9.40 11.65
N GLU A 546 -15.60 9.77 12.33
CA GLU A 546 -16.63 10.69 11.81
C GLU A 546 -16.03 12.06 11.46
N HIS A 547 -15.22 12.62 12.35
CA HIS A 547 -14.54 13.91 12.15
C HIS A 547 -13.60 13.90 10.92
N MET A 548 -12.87 12.81 10.68
CA MET A 548 -12.08 12.66 9.45
C MET A 548 -12.96 12.58 8.20
N ASN A 549 -14.10 11.88 8.26
CA ASN A 549 -15.05 11.82 7.14
C ASN A 549 -15.63 13.19 6.81
N GLU A 550 -16.04 13.96 7.83
CA GLU A 550 -16.52 15.34 7.66
C GLU A 550 -15.48 16.24 6.98
N ALA A 551 -14.19 16.09 7.36
CA ALA A 551 -13.10 16.81 6.71
C ALA A 551 -12.98 16.43 5.23
N CYS A 552 -12.97 15.12 4.90
CA CYS A 552 -12.91 14.65 3.52
C CYS A 552 -14.12 15.13 2.68
N ASP A 553 -15.32 15.11 3.25
CA ASP A 553 -16.53 15.56 2.56
C ASP A 553 -16.50 17.07 2.29
N ARG A 554 -16.03 17.87 3.24
CA ARG A 554 -15.82 19.31 3.07
C ARG A 554 -14.81 19.58 1.95
N TRP A 555 -13.64 18.93 1.95
CA TRP A 555 -12.62 19.08 0.90
C TRP A 555 -13.15 18.69 -0.47
N LYS A 556 -13.93 17.60 -0.55
CA LYS A 556 -14.60 17.15 -1.78
C LYS A 556 -15.57 18.21 -2.33
N GLN A 557 -16.37 18.83 -1.47
CA GLN A 557 -17.30 19.89 -1.87
C GLN A 557 -16.58 21.13 -2.37
N GLU A 558 -15.49 21.53 -1.70
CA GLU A 558 -14.72 22.73 -2.04
C GLU A 558 -13.91 22.58 -3.32
N THR A 559 -13.38 21.39 -3.61
CA THR A 559 -12.39 21.18 -4.68
C THR A 559 -12.90 20.34 -5.85
N ASN A 560 -14.02 19.66 -5.71
CA ASN A 560 -14.50 18.65 -6.67
C ASN A 560 -13.56 17.45 -6.86
N ILE A 561 -12.67 17.18 -5.88
CA ILE A 561 -11.75 16.04 -5.83
C ILE A 561 -12.30 15.02 -4.84
N ASP A 562 -12.27 13.74 -5.18
CA ASP A 562 -12.81 12.67 -4.31
C ASP A 562 -11.83 12.24 -3.22
N PHE A 563 -11.79 13.04 -2.13
CA PHE A 563 -11.12 12.64 -0.90
C PHE A 563 -11.92 11.56 -0.19
N SER A 564 -11.23 10.59 0.38
CA SER A 564 -11.85 9.54 1.18
C SER A 564 -10.89 8.97 2.22
N ILE A 565 -11.44 8.50 3.34
CA ILE A 565 -10.66 7.85 4.39
C ILE A 565 -10.26 6.45 3.95
N TYR A 566 -9.01 6.12 4.20
CA TYR A 566 -8.40 4.88 3.82
C TYR A 566 -7.66 4.22 4.98
N GLY A 567 -8.06 3.02 5.36
CA GLY A 567 -7.31 2.14 6.27
C GLY A 567 -6.05 1.62 5.59
N THR A 568 -5.07 2.50 5.41
CA THR A 568 -3.84 2.30 4.63
C THR A 568 -3.06 1.07 5.07
N PRO A 569 -2.50 0.25 4.15
CA PRO A 569 -1.45 -0.69 4.51
C PRO A 569 -0.21 0.11 4.95
N LEU A 570 0.24 -0.15 6.17
CA LEU A 570 1.33 0.58 6.80
C LEU A 570 2.53 -0.36 6.98
N GLU A 571 3.28 -0.64 5.91
CA GLU A 571 4.39 -1.59 5.93
C GLU A 571 5.46 -1.21 6.95
N SER A 572 6.28 -0.22 6.63
CA SER A 572 7.31 0.32 7.51
C SER A 572 6.83 1.52 8.34
N THR A 573 5.69 2.11 7.99
CA THR A 573 5.18 3.34 8.60
C THR A 573 4.81 3.18 10.06
N THR A 574 4.25 2.02 10.47
CA THR A 574 3.94 1.74 11.89
C THR A 574 5.20 1.74 12.75
N TYR A 575 6.29 1.20 12.23
CA TYR A 575 7.60 1.21 12.89
C TYR A 575 8.21 2.61 12.92
N LYS A 576 8.18 3.35 11.80
CA LYS A 576 8.61 4.75 11.73
C LYS A 576 7.86 5.61 12.76
N PHE A 577 6.54 5.51 12.79
CA PHE A 577 5.71 6.26 13.74
C PHE A 577 6.04 5.91 15.19
N ALA A 578 6.21 4.64 15.51
CA ALA A 578 6.60 4.21 16.86
C ALA A 578 7.94 4.82 17.29
N LYS A 579 8.96 4.81 16.42
CA LYS A 579 10.26 5.45 16.69
C LYS A 579 10.12 6.96 16.92
N CYS A 580 9.34 7.65 16.08
CA CYS A 580 9.11 9.09 16.22
C CYS A 580 8.38 9.42 17.53
N LEU A 581 7.36 8.63 17.90
CA LEU A 581 6.61 8.79 19.14
C LEU A 581 7.52 8.61 20.37
N GLN A 582 8.32 7.53 20.37
CA GLN A 582 9.27 7.28 21.48
C GLN A 582 10.31 8.41 21.62
N LYS A 583 10.80 8.94 20.52
CA LYS A 583 11.73 10.08 20.51
C LYS A 583 11.11 11.36 21.09
N ARG A 584 9.83 11.60 20.79
CA ARG A 584 9.12 12.83 21.20
C ARG A 584 8.52 12.75 22.59
N PHE A 585 7.96 11.62 22.99
CA PHE A 585 7.16 11.46 24.19
C PHE A 585 7.70 10.41 25.16
N GLY A 586 8.75 9.66 24.78
CA GLY A 586 9.24 8.54 25.55
C GLY A 586 8.33 7.29 25.43
N LYS A 587 8.57 6.30 26.29
CA LYS A 587 7.79 5.07 26.35
C LYS A 587 6.61 5.23 27.32
N ILE A 588 5.41 5.34 26.79
CA ILE A 588 4.16 5.39 27.55
C ILE A 588 3.55 3.99 27.50
N PRO A 589 3.32 3.34 28.68
CA PRO A 589 2.81 1.97 28.73
C PRO A 589 1.51 1.77 27.96
N GLY A 590 1.51 0.81 27.03
CA GLY A 590 0.37 0.46 26.17
C GLY A 590 0.02 1.49 25.10
N VAL A 591 0.87 2.51 24.90
CA VAL A 591 0.67 3.57 23.87
C VAL A 591 1.89 3.69 22.95
N THR A 592 3.09 3.94 23.52
CA THR A 592 4.32 4.14 22.74
C THR A 592 5.45 3.18 23.14
N ASP A 593 5.19 2.19 23.95
CA ASP A 593 6.16 1.25 24.53
C ASP A 593 6.57 0.11 23.56
N ARG A 594 5.89 -0.05 22.43
CA ARG A 594 6.21 -1.03 21.38
C ARG A 594 6.94 -0.39 20.21
N ASN A 595 7.61 -1.22 19.41
CA ASN A 595 8.27 -0.78 18.18
C ASN A 595 7.30 -0.67 16.97
N TYR A 596 6.01 -0.72 17.21
CA TYR A 596 4.96 -0.51 16.24
C TYR A 596 3.76 0.17 16.89
N ILE A 597 2.88 0.75 16.08
CA ILE A 597 1.53 1.17 16.47
C ILE A 597 0.51 0.37 15.67
N THR A 598 -0.71 0.30 16.19
CA THR A 598 -1.79 -0.45 15.52
C THR A 598 -2.13 0.16 14.17
N ASN A 599 -2.25 -0.71 13.16
CA ASN A 599 -2.65 -0.30 11.83
C ASN A 599 -4.12 0.13 11.83
N SER A 600 -4.40 1.34 11.32
CA SER A 600 -5.74 1.91 11.16
C SER A 600 -6.65 1.68 12.37
N TYR A 601 -7.80 1.02 12.18
CA TYR A 601 -8.83 0.77 13.20
C TYR A 601 -8.74 -0.62 13.86
N HIS A 602 -7.80 -1.46 13.46
CA HIS A 602 -7.79 -2.86 13.90
C HIS A 602 -7.78 -2.99 15.43
N VAL A 603 -8.41 -4.06 15.92
CA VAL A 603 -8.20 -4.53 17.27
C VAL A 603 -6.72 -4.78 17.49
N HIS A 604 -6.19 -4.35 18.64
CA HIS A 604 -4.76 -4.54 18.92
C HIS A 604 -4.39 -6.02 18.85
N VAL A 605 -3.27 -6.33 18.19
CA VAL A 605 -2.87 -7.71 17.85
C VAL A 605 -2.71 -8.64 19.06
N ALA A 606 -2.40 -8.10 20.24
CA ALA A 606 -2.28 -8.85 21.50
C ALA A 606 -3.60 -8.96 22.31
N GLU A 607 -4.68 -8.34 21.82
CA GLU A 607 -5.97 -8.37 22.51
C GLU A 607 -6.68 -9.70 22.24
N LYS A 608 -7.04 -10.40 23.34
CA LYS A 608 -7.77 -11.67 23.26
C LYS A 608 -9.24 -11.41 22.92
N ILE A 609 -9.61 -11.74 21.71
CA ILE A 609 -10.96 -11.59 21.16
C ILE A 609 -11.22 -12.74 20.20
N ASP A 610 -12.45 -13.26 20.15
CA ASP A 610 -12.79 -14.27 19.16
C ASP A 610 -13.05 -13.66 17.78
N ALA A 611 -12.94 -14.47 16.73
CA ALA A 611 -13.05 -14.06 15.34
C ALA A 611 -14.37 -13.33 15.03
N PHE A 612 -15.48 -13.83 15.53
CA PHE A 612 -16.80 -13.29 15.22
C PHE A 612 -17.05 -11.95 15.87
N THR A 613 -16.68 -11.82 17.16
CA THR A 613 -16.74 -10.57 17.91
C THR A 613 -15.84 -9.52 17.28
N LYS A 614 -14.60 -9.90 16.89
CA LYS A 614 -13.66 -9.01 16.21
C LYS A 614 -14.22 -8.50 14.87
N LEU A 615 -14.71 -9.39 14.01
CA LEU A 615 -15.24 -9.01 12.71
C LEU A 615 -16.48 -8.11 12.84
N LYS A 616 -17.36 -8.41 13.80
CA LYS A 616 -18.52 -7.57 14.08
C LYS A 616 -18.12 -6.17 14.56
N PHE A 617 -17.18 -6.08 15.47
CA PHE A 617 -16.64 -4.81 15.94
C PHE A 617 -16.00 -4.01 14.80
N GLU A 618 -15.11 -4.61 14.04
CA GLU A 618 -14.38 -3.93 12.96
C GLU A 618 -15.28 -3.54 11.77
N SER A 619 -16.43 -4.22 11.58
CA SER A 619 -17.37 -3.88 10.50
C SER A 619 -17.89 -2.45 10.58
N GLU A 620 -18.06 -1.89 11.78
CA GLU A 620 -18.47 -0.51 11.98
C GLU A 620 -17.42 0.49 11.48
N PHE A 621 -16.13 0.18 11.70
CA PHE A 621 -15.01 1.01 11.26
C PHE A 621 -14.72 0.88 9.76
N GLN A 622 -14.98 -0.30 9.17
CA GLN A 622 -14.92 -0.46 7.72
C GLN A 622 -15.95 0.45 7.02
N ARG A 623 -17.15 0.55 7.57
CA ARG A 623 -18.19 1.46 7.07
C ARG A 623 -17.73 2.91 7.06
N LEU A 624 -16.95 3.32 8.06
CA LEU A 624 -16.39 4.67 8.20
C LEU A 624 -15.08 4.86 7.43
N SER A 625 -14.64 3.88 6.66
CA SER A 625 -13.43 3.94 5.81
C SER A 625 -13.80 3.72 4.33
N PRO A 626 -14.55 4.64 3.69
CA PRO A 626 -15.07 4.44 2.34
C PRO A 626 -13.99 4.33 1.26
N GLY A 627 -12.81 4.88 1.48
CA GLY A 627 -11.65 4.77 0.59
C GLY A 627 -10.93 3.43 0.67
N GLY A 628 -11.38 2.55 1.56
CA GLY A 628 -10.91 1.19 1.66
C GLY A 628 -10.43 0.77 3.05
N ALA A 629 -10.64 -0.48 3.33
CA ALA A 629 -10.23 -1.15 4.56
C ALA A 629 -10.32 -2.67 4.37
N ILE A 630 -9.60 -3.42 5.19
CA ILE A 630 -9.70 -4.87 5.29
C ILE A 630 -9.60 -5.27 6.75
N SER A 631 -10.34 -6.28 7.16
CA SER A 631 -10.18 -6.93 8.47
C SER A 631 -9.55 -8.29 8.31
N TYR A 632 -8.90 -8.78 9.35
CA TYR A 632 -8.26 -10.09 9.32
C TYR A 632 -8.62 -10.91 10.55
N VAL A 633 -8.58 -12.23 10.38
CA VAL A 633 -8.69 -13.21 11.45
C VAL A 633 -7.40 -14.01 11.49
N GLU A 634 -6.69 -13.96 12.63
CA GLU A 634 -5.50 -14.79 12.86
C GLU A 634 -5.94 -16.18 13.27
N VAL A 635 -5.61 -17.19 12.48
CA VAL A 635 -6.08 -18.56 12.67
C VAL A 635 -4.91 -19.54 12.76
N PRO A 636 -5.07 -20.67 13.46
CA PRO A 636 -4.08 -21.76 13.46
C PRO A 636 -4.03 -22.46 12.09
N ASN A 637 -3.28 -23.55 11.99
CA ASN A 637 -3.31 -24.37 10.81
C ASN A 637 -4.72 -25.00 10.62
N MET A 638 -5.43 -24.55 9.58
CA MET A 638 -6.82 -24.93 9.30
C MET A 638 -6.96 -26.01 8.22
N GLN A 639 -5.85 -26.59 7.72
CA GLN A 639 -5.91 -27.57 6.61
C GLN A 639 -6.77 -28.80 6.91
N ASN A 640 -6.86 -29.19 8.19
CA ASN A 640 -7.66 -30.32 8.63
C ASN A 640 -9.04 -29.92 9.20
N ASN A 641 -9.41 -28.65 9.12
CA ASN A 641 -10.68 -28.13 9.65
C ASN A 641 -11.32 -27.11 8.70
N ILE A 642 -11.57 -27.56 7.46
CA ILE A 642 -12.23 -26.73 6.43
C ILE A 642 -13.64 -26.28 6.85
N PRO A 643 -14.46 -27.08 7.57
CA PRO A 643 -15.77 -26.59 8.05
C PRO A 643 -15.68 -25.33 8.91
N ALA A 644 -14.66 -25.18 9.74
CA ALA A 644 -14.48 -23.95 10.53
C ALA A 644 -14.15 -22.74 9.64
N VAL A 645 -13.33 -22.93 8.59
CA VAL A 645 -13.07 -21.87 7.60
C VAL A 645 -14.36 -21.44 6.91
N LEU A 646 -15.20 -22.40 6.49
CA LEU A 646 -16.50 -22.12 5.85
C LEU A 646 -17.46 -21.36 6.79
N GLN A 647 -17.43 -21.65 8.10
CA GLN A 647 -18.22 -20.88 9.07
C GLN A 647 -17.77 -19.44 9.17
N VAL A 648 -16.46 -19.17 9.18
CA VAL A 648 -15.93 -17.79 9.17
C VAL A 648 -16.31 -17.11 7.86
N MET A 649 -16.21 -17.77 6.71
CA MET A 649 -16.62 -17.21 5.42
C MET A 649 -18.12 -16.87 5.39
N LYS A 650 -18.97 -17.72 5.93
CA LYS A 650 -20.40 -17.45 6.08
C LYS A 650 -20.68 -16.24 6.97
N TYR A 651 -19.93 -16.12 8.06
CA TYR A 651 -20.02 -14.94 8.94
C TYR A 651 -19.57 -13.65 8.24
N ILE A 652 -18.49 -13.71 7.44
CA ILE A 652 -18.02 -12.59 6.61
C ILE A 652 -19.14 -12.17 5.65
N TYR A 653 -19.76 -13.11 4.93
CA TYR A 653 -20.86 -12.82 4.01
C TYR A 653 -22.00 -12.04 4.65
N GLU A 654 -22.35 -12.37 5.90
CA GLU A 654 -23.47 -11.76 6.60
C GLU A 654 -23.14 -10.41 7.26
N ASN A 655 -21.89 -10.17 7.68
CA ASN A 655 -21.60 -9.14 8.68
C ASN A 655 -20.54 -8.12 8.28
N ILE A 656 -19.59 -8.43 7.39
CA ILE A 656 -18.48 -7.55 7.08
C ILE A 656 -18.18 -7.52 5.59
N MET A 657 -17.80 -6.35 5.06
CA MET A 657 -17.60 -6.17 3.63
C MET A 657 -16.39 -6.90 3.10
N TYR A 658 -15.25 -6.82 3.80
CA TYR A 658 -13.98 -7.34 3.29
C TYR A 658 -13.10 -7.86 4.43
N ALA A 659 -12.72 -9.13 4.34
CA ALA A 659 -11.89 -9.78 5.35
C ALA A 659 -10.94 -10.83 4.76
N GLU A 660 -9.85 -11.10 5.49
CA GLU A 660 -8.87 -12.14 5.18
C GLU A 660 -8.65 -13.07 6.39
N LEU A 661 -8.21 -14.31 6.12
CA LEU A 661 -7.79 -15.27 7.14
C LEU A 661 -6.27 -15.42 7.07
N ASN A 662 -5.60 -15.16 8.18
CA ASN A 662 -4.15 -15.28 8.31
C ASN A 662 -3.81 -16.67 8.85
N THR A 663 -3.53 -17.61 7.95
CA THR A 663 -2.99 -18.93 8.27
C THR A 663 -1.46 -18.89 8.28
N LYS A 664 -0.82 -20.04 8.53
CA LYS A 664 0.65 -20.19 8.49
C LYS A 664 1.03 -21.13 7.35
N SER A 665 2.00 -20.75 6.55
CA SER A 665 2.48 -21.53 5.41
C SER A 665 3.97 -21.35 5.24
N ASP A 666 4.75 -21.90 6.18
CA ASP A 666 6.21 -21.79 6.19
C ASP A 666 6.87 -23.12 5.89
N TYR A 667 8.11 -23.06 5.39
CA TYR A 667 8.93 -24.22 5.08
C TYR A 667 10.39 -23.98 5.42
N CYS A 668 11.03 -24.96 6.07
CA CYS A 668 12.48 -24.96 6.32
C CYS A 668 13.18 -25.87 5.34
N GLN A 669 14.05 -25.34 4.51
CA GLN A 669 14.80 -26.09 3.50
C GLN A 669 15.87 -27.02 4.12
N CYS A 670 16.37 -26.68 5.32
CA CYS A 670 17.40 -27.50 6.00
C CYS A 670 16.88 -28.87 6.48
N CYS A 671 15.62 -28.93 6.93
CA CYS A 671 15.10 -30.15 7.56
C CYS A 671 13.74 -30.64 7.01
N GLY A 672 13.20 -29.95 5.99
CA GLY A 672 11.91 -30.25 5.42
C GLY A 672 10.71 -30.00 6.35
N TYR A 673 10.86 -29.13 7.36
CA TYR A 673 9.76 -28.77 8.24
C TYR A 673 8.74 -27.92 7.46
N ASP A 674 7.49 -28.39 7.44
CA ASP A 674 6.33 -27.68 6.89
C ASP A 674 5.40 -27.32 8.04
N GLY A 675 5.27 -26.01 8.36
CA GLY A 675 4.52 -25.54 9.51
C GLY A 675 4.93 -24.11 9.89
N GLU A 676 4.65 -23.69 11.11
CA GLU A 676 4.96 -22.36 11.61
C GLU A 676 6.42 -22.23 12.06
N ILE A 677 7.21 -21.39 11.39
CA ILE A 677 8.54 -20.96 11.84
C ILE A 677 8.38 -19.88 12.91
N GLN A 678 9.13 -20.01 13.99
CA GLN A 678 8.96 -19.19 15.19
C GLN A 678 9.82 -17.93 15.16
N ILE A 679 9.34 -16.87 15.84
CA ILE A 679 10.10 -15.66 16.10
C ILE A 679 10.67 -15.75 17.51
N VAL A 680 12.00 -15.69 17.62
CA VAL A 680 12.76 -15.74 18.87
C VAL A 680 13.64 -14.51 19.01
N GLU A 681 14.08 -14.21 20.23
CA GLU A 681 15.05 -13.16 20.50
C GLU A 681 16.45 -13.79 20.52
N ASN A 682 17.39 -13.19 19.79
CA ASN A 682 18.79 -13.60 19.79
C ASN A 682 19.58 -12.96 20.96
N GLU A 683 20.86 -13.29 21.09
CA GLU A 683 21.75 -12.78 22.15
C GLU A 683 21.89 -11.25 22.13
N ASP A 684 21.72 -10.60 20.99
CA ASP A 684 21.78 -9.15 20.83
C ASP A 684 20.43 -8.44 21.10
N GLY A 685 19.40 -9.17 21.52
CA GLY A 685 18.05 -8.63 21.74
C GLY A 685 17.26 -8.33 20.45
N LYS A 686 17.70 -8.87 19.30
CA LYS A 686 16.99 -8.76 18.02
C LYS A 686 16.04 -9.92 17.82
N LEU A 687 14.88 -9.66 17.26
CA LEU A 687 13.93 -10.68 16.84
C LEU A 687 14.38 -11.30 15.51
N ILE A 688 14.50 -12.62 15.50
CA ILE A 688 14.91 -13.44 14.35
C ILE A 688 13.94 -14.61 14.16
N TRP A 689 13.95 -15.16 12.95
CA TRP A 689 13.20 -16.37 12.60
C TRP A 689 14.03 -17.61 12.90
N ARG A 690 13.43 -18.62 13.55
CA ARG A 690 14.08 -19.89 13.90
C ARG A 690 13.17 -21.07 13.61
N CYS A 691 13.69 -22.06 12.89
CA CYS A 691 12.97 -23.32 12.68
C CYS A 691 12.82 -24.10 14.00
N PRO A 692 11.61 -24.47 14.41
CA PRO A 692 11.39 -25.19 15.68
C PRO A 692 11.93 -26.63 15.66
N LYS A 693 12.13 -27.21 14.45
CA LYS A 693 12.60 -28.60 14.31
C LYS A 693 14.13 -28.73 14.32
N CYS A 694 14.85 -27.89 13.59
CA CYS A 694 16.30 -28.01 13.42
C CYS A 694 17.11 -26.83 13.96
N GLY A 695 16.44 -25.76 14.45
CA GLY A 695 17.10 -24.58 14.99
C GLY A 695 17.72 -23.67 13.91
N ASN A 696 17.48 -23.90 12.62
CA ASN A 696 18.00 -23.04 11.55
C ASN A 696 17.51 -21.60 11.72
N GLU A 697 18.43 -20.63 11.62
CA GLU A 697 18.18 -19.18 11.70
C GLU A 697 18.53 -18.45 10.40
N ASP A 698 19.07 -19.16 9.41
CA ASP A 698 19.39 -18.61 8.11
C ASP A 698 18.10 -18.41 7.29
N GLN A 699 17.71 -17.14 7.11
CA GLN A 699 16.48 -16.79 6.38
C GLN A 699 16.52 -17.19 4.91
N ASP A 700 17.71 -17.26 4.29
CA ASP A 700 17.85 -17.68 2.90
C ASP A 700 17.52 -19.18 2.72
N LYS A 701 17.48 -19.93 3.82
CA LYS A 701 17.12 -21.35 3.87
C LYS A 701 15.73 -21.60 4.50
N MET A 702 14.90 -20.59 4.50
CA MET A 702 13.51 -20.65 4.98
C MET A 702 12.58 -19.92 4.02
N ASN A 703 11.40 -20.47 3.82
CA ASN A 703 10.30 -19.77 3.18
C ASN A 703 9.27 -19.41 4.26
N VAL A 704 9.28 -18.15 4.70
CA VAL A 704 8.35 -17.64 5.71
C VAL A 704 7.36 -16.72 5.03
N ALA A 705 6.09 -17.07 5.08
CA ALA A 705 5.03 -16.26 4.51
C ALA A 705 4.11 -15.73 5.61
N ARG A 706 3.92 -14.41 5.67
CA ARG A 706 3.03 -13.73 6.63
C ARG A 706 2.20 -12.66 5.94
N ARG A 707 0.97 -12.55 6.38
CA ARG A 707 0.13 -11.43 5.98
C ARG A 707 0.58 -10.16 6.67
N THR A 708 0.74 -9.11 5.88
CA THR A 708 1.06 -7.77 6.32
C THR A 708 0.10 -6.79 5.69
N CYS A 709 -1.00 -6.51 6.38
CA CYS A 709 -1.92 -5.47 5.97
C CYS A 709 -2.51 -5.66 4.55
N GLY A 710 -2.94 -6.88 4.23
CA GLY A 710 -3.67 -7.17 2.99
C GLY A 710 -2.83 -7.76 1.86
N TYR A 711 -1.53 -7.98 2.05
CA TYR A 711 -0.68 -8.74 1.11
C TYR A 711 0.24 -9.71 1.87
N ILE A 712 0.90 -10.59 1.15
CA ILE A 712 1.84 -11.57 1.71
C ILE A 712 3.26 -11.05 1.55
N GLY A 713 3.97 -10.90 2.68
CA GLY A 713 5.41 -10.69 2.70
C GLY A 713 6.13 -12.02 2.89
N THR A 714 7.30 -12.18 2.25
CA THR A 714 7.99 -13.48 2.17
C THR A 714 9.46 -13.47 2.54
N GLN A 715 10.16 -12.32 2.60
CA GLN A 715 11.61 -12.30 2.76
C GLN A 715 12.12 -11.38 3.87
N PHE A 716 11.86 -10.10 3.81
CA PHE A 716 12.50 -9.11 4.69
C PHE A 716 11.50 -8.44 5.62
N TRP A 717 11.86 -8.32 6.92
CA TRP A 717 10.97 -7.86 7.96
C TRP A 717 11.70 -6.88 8.89
N ASN A 718 11.17 -5.66 9.07
CA ASN A 718 11.69 -4.76 10.09
C ASN A 718 11.33 -5.24 11.51
N GLN A 719 12.09 -4.81 12.53
CA GLN A 719 11.91 -5.24 13.90
C GLN A 719 10.52 -4.90 14.49
N GLY A 720 9.92 -3.79 14.08
CA GLY A 720 8.57 -3.43 14.51
C GLY A 720 7.52 -4.39 13.94
N ARG A 721 7.61 -4.74 12.66
CA ARG A 721 6.72 -5.71 12.04
C ARG A 721 6.93 -7.12 12.60
N THR A 722 8.17 -7.51 12.85
CA THR A 722 8.50 -8.79 13.45
C THR A 722 7.93 -8.90 14.88
N GLN A 723 8.00 -7.83 15.66
CA GLN A 723 7.39 -7.77 16.99
C GLN A 723 5.85 -7.86 16.90
N GLU A 724 5.24 -7.12 16.00
CA GLU A 724 3.79 -7.16 15.79
C GLU A 724 3.30 -8.57 15.43
N ILE A 725 3.99 -9.25 14.51
CA ILE A 725 3.66 -10.64 14.14
C ILE A 725 3.84 -11.61 15.31
N LYS A 726 4.91 -11.44 16.11
CA LYS A 726 5.15 -12.27 17.31
C LYS A 726 4.06 -12.13 18.36
N GLU A 727 3.51 -10.92 18.52
CA GLU A 727 2.50 -10.60 19.52
C GLU A 727 1.07 -10.95 19.10
N ARG A 728 0.84 -11.37 17.85
CA ARG A 728 -0.49 -11.72 17.36
C ARG A 728 -1.07 -12.90 18.14
N VAL A 729 -2.29 -12.74 18.64
CA VAL A 729 -3.06 -13.81 19.25
C VAL A 729 -3.98 -14.49 18.24
N LEU A 730 -4.25 -15.77 18.44
CA LEU A 730 -5.21 -16.50 17.62
C LEU A 730 -6.64 -16.09 18.00
N HIS A 731 -7.51 -16.01 16.98
CA HIS A 731 -8.92 -15.64 17.13
C HIS A 731 -9.88 -16.84 17.03
N LEU A 732 -9.37 -18.04 16.64
CA LEU A 732 -10.12 -19.29 16.60
C LEU A 732 -9.49 -20.33 17.51
#